data_d33ff72c2eeb886660f21d8dce42bcf9
#
_entry.id   d33ff72c2eeb886660f21d8dce42bcf9
#
_cell.length_a   1.000
_cell.length_b   1.000
_cell.length_c   1.000
_cell.angle_alpha   90.00
_cell.angle_beta   90.00
_cell.angle_gamma   90.00
#
_symmetry.space_group_name_H-M   'P 1'
#
loop_
_entity.id
_entity.type
_entity.pdbx_description
1 polymer ?
#
loop_
_entity_poly.entity_id
_entity_poly.type
_entity_poly.pdbx_seq_one_letter_code
_entity_poly.pdbx_strand_id
1 'polypeptide(L)'
;MTQMSSLKTQQMQVVGMDCTSCKMKIEGALERLKGVDEASVTVATGRLVVSYDPEKVNVETLEARVESLGYTIGTGKSGPSPTPSKSHSRHDHSHGDHSHHDHSHPSHDDNHADEDSTEGSHSHGAGEFNLKRELPPVLLSVALLVMGMVFEKPLHDTPYSIAEFAVIIPAYLISGWTVLKTAGRNILRGQVFDENFLMTIATLGALAIHQLPEAVAVMLFFRFGELFQEYSVGQSRRSIQSLLEIRPDSANLKIDGITKPVSPETIKVGNIILVKPGEKVPLDGEIIEGNAQLDTSALTGESVPRIVKVGDTVLAGMINKSGVLTIRVTKLFGESSIAKILDLVENASSKKAATEKFITKFARIYTPIVVVLSLLVALVPPLLIPGASHADWVYRALILLVISCPCGLVISIPLGYFGGIGGGAKHGILIKGSAYLDTLTAVKTVVFDKTGTLTKGTFKVTKIEPRNSFSESDLLMYAAHAEVHSNHPIAQSIRDFYGKTIDPSVVSDYEEIAGHGIRASFQNKVILAGNDRLLHRENIDHDTCDVMGTIVHLALDGRYAGYISIADEIKDDAVQAIRNLKRLGVERVVMLTGDNDTTAKQVANQLGLDDYLANLLPEDKVDAIEKILAQSGKSKVIFVGDGINDAPVIARADVGIAMGALGSDAAIETADVVLMTDAPSKVAEAIQIAQKTRQIVIQNIVLAMVIKGVFIALGTIGLATLWEAVFADVDRKSVV
;
A
#
# COMPACT_ATOMS: atom_id res chain seq x y z
N MET A 1 4.07 -22.76 -30.53
CA MET A 1 4.70 -21.48 -30.24
C MET A 1 3.60 -20.44 -30.31
N THR A 2 2.94 -20.17 -29.18
CA THR A 2 1.90 -19.14 -29.07
C THR A 2 2.61 -17.85 -28.72
N GLN A 3 2.52 -16.85 -29.58
CA GLN A 3 3.04 -15.50 -29.30
C GLN A 3 2.38 -14.97 -28.01
N MET A 4 3.18 -14.77 -26.97
CA MET A 4 2.79 -13.96 -25.83
C MET A 4 2.69 -12.52 -26.32
N SER A 5 1.47 -12.01 -26.52
CA SER A 5 1.24 -10.58 -26.72
C SER A 5 1.69 -9.86 -25.45
N SER A 6 2.54 -8.85 -25.59
CA SER A 6 3.01 -8.03 -24.48
C SER A 6 1.84 -7.16 -23.99
N LEU A 7 1.22 -7.54 -22.87
CA LEU A 7 0.22 -6.72 -22.20
C LEU A 7 0.83 -5.38 -21.79
N LYS A 8 0.10 -4.30 -22.01
CA LYS A 8 0.48 -2.94 -21.62
C LYS A 8 -0.44 -2.47 -20.49
N THR A 9 0.12 -1.85 -19.48
CA THR A 9 -0.65 -1.27 -18.39
C THR A 9 -0.78 0.24 -18.58
N GLN A 10 -2.00 0.76 -18.54
CA GLN A 10 -2.33 2.18 -18.66
C GLN A 10 -3.00 2.65 -17.37
N GLN A 11 -2.59 3.82 -16.87
CA GLN A 11 -3.18 4.47 -15.72
C GLN A 11 -3.92 5.73 -16.17
N MET A 12 -5.12 5.92 -15.63
CA MET A 12 -6.00 7.05 -15.94
C MET A 12 -6.70 7.54 -14.66
N GLN A 13 -7.00 8.83 -14.57
CA GLN A 13 -7.74 9.41 -13.46
C GLN A 13 -9.23 9.53 -13.83
N VAL A 14 -10.11 8.88 -13.09
CA VAL A 14 -11.56 8.94 -13.28
C VAL A 14 -12.16 9.94 -12.30
N VAL A 15 -12.85 10.95 -12.81
CA VAL A 15 -13.51 12.00 -12.02
C VAL A 15 -15.02 11.73 -11.97
N GLY A 16 -15.64 12.01 -10.83
CA GLY A 16 -17.10 11.82 -10.63
C GLY A 16 -17.49 10.40 -10.19
N MET A 17 -16.54 9.67 -9.61
CA MET A 17 -16.76 8.32 -9.10
C MET A 17 -16.82 8.33 -7.56
N ASP A 18 -18.03 8.17 -7.02
CA ASP A 18 -18.29 8.39 -5.59
C ASP A 18 -18.67 7.11 -4.84
N CYS A 19 -18.84 5.97 -5.54
CA CYS A 19 -19.34 4.75 -4.92
C CYS A 19 -18.76 3.46 -5.52
N THR A 20 -18.84 2.37 -4.73
CA THR A 20 -18.38 1.03 -5.14
C THR A 20 -19.15 0.48 -6.34
N SER A 21 -20.42 0.89 -6.53
CA SER A 21 -21.21 0.55 -7.72
C SER A 21 -20.62 1.18 -8.99
N CYS A 22 -20.10 2.41 -8.90
CA CYS A 22 -19.39 3.09 -9.98
C CYS A 22 -18.13 2.33 -10.37
N LYS A 23 -17.34 1.88 -9.39
CA LYS A 23 -16.17 1.03 -9.57
C LYS A 23 -16.52 -0.23 -10.37
N MET A 24 -17.51 -1.00 -9.91
CA MET A 24 -17.95 -2.24 -10.57
C MET A 24 -18.43 -2.01 -12.02
N LYS A 25 -19.06 -0.86 -12.26
CA LYS A 25 -19.54 -0.48 -13.61
C LYS A 25 -18.39 -0.23 -14.56
N ILE A 26 -17.38 0.51 -14.15
CA ILE A 26 -16.22 0.85 -14.96
C ILE A 26 -15.39 -0.41 -15.22
N GLU A 27 -15.04 -1.15 -14.17
CA GLU A 27 -14.26 -2.39 -14.29
C GLU A 27 -14.96 -3.41 -15.19
N GLY A 28 -16.25 -3.72 -14.93
CA GLY A 28 -16.98 -4.67 -15.71
C GLY A 28 -17.27 -4.23 -17.15
N ALA A 29 -17.28 -2.94 -17.45
CA ALA A 29 -17.43 -2.45 -18.82
C ALA A 29 -16.12 -2.51 -19.60
N LEU A 30 -14.98 -2.29 -18.95
CA LEU A 30 -13.66 -2.40 -19.56
C LEU A 30 -13.26 -3.85 -19.77
N GLU A 31 -13.48 -4.73 -18.80
CA GLU A 31 -13.20 -6.18 -18.90
C GLU A 31 -14.01 -6.89 -20.01
N ARG A 32 -15.12 -6.30 -20.47
CA ARG A 32 -15.89 -6.81 -21.62
C ARG A 32 -15.31 -6.41 -22.97
N LEU A 33 -14.35 -5.51 -23.02
CA LEU A 33 -13.68 -5.14 -24.27
C LEU A 33 -12.70 -6.24 -24.66
N LYS A 34 -12.78 -6.69 -25.91
CA LYS A 34 -11.83 -7.67 -26.46
C LYS A 34 -10.43 -7.06 -26.48
N GLY A 35 -9.52 -7.61 -25.69
CA GLY A 35 -8.16 -7.12 -25.58
C GLY A 35 -7.83 -6.49 -24.22
N VAL A 36 -8.79 -6.29 -23.33
CA VAL A 36 -8.55 -5.96 -21.92
C VAL A 36 -8.44 -7.26 -21.13
N ASP A 37 -7.35 -7.39 -20.38
CA ASP A 37 -7.08 -8.54 -19.50
C ASP A 37 -7.61 -8.29 -18.09
N GLU A 38 -7.30 -7.12 -17.53
CA GLU A 38 -7.76 -6.72 -16.20
C GLU A 38 -7.98 -5.19 -16.16
N ALA A 39 -9.05 -4.77 -15.49
CA ALA A 39 -9.30 -3.37 -15.18
C ALA A 39 -9.58 -3.21 -13.68
N SER A 40 -8.88 -2.30 -13.02
CA SER A 40 -9.05 -2.03 -11.60
C SER A 40 -9.18 -0.54 -11.33
N VAL A 41 -10.24 -0.16 -10.60
CA VAL A 41 -10.49 1.22 -10.20
C VAL A 41 -10.41 1.37 -8.69
N THR A 42 -9.67 2.35 -8.22
CA THR A 42 -9.60 2.71 -6.81
C THR A 42 -10.61 3.80 -6.51
N VAL A 43 -11.67 3.47 -5.76
CA VAL A 43 -12.72 4.46 -5.39
C VAL A 43 -12.13 5.59 -4.55
N ALA A 44 -11.13 5.28 -3.71
CA ALA A 44 -10.50 6.25 -2.83
C ALA A 44 -9.79 7.38 -3.57
N THR A 45 -9.13 7.07 -4.67
CA THR A 45 -8.30 8.03 -5.42
C THR A 45 -8.87 8.36 -6.80
N GLY A 46 -9.86 7.63 -7.27
CA GLY A 46 -10.38 7.75 -8.64
C GLY A 46 -9.43 7.17 -9.70
N ARG A 47 -8.36 6.48 -9.31
CA ARG A 47 -7.35 5.94 -10.23
C ARG A 47 -7.85 4.66 -10.88
N LEU A 48 -7.81 4.61 -12.19
CA LEU A 48 -8.11 3.46 -13.03
C LEU A 48 -6.81 2.90 -13.61
N VAL A 49 -6.57 1.62 -13.41
CA VAL A 49 -5.45 0.87 -13.98
C VAL A 49 -6.03 -0.20 -14.90
N VAL A 50 -5.59 -0.24 -16.16
CA VAL A 50 -6.06 -1.20 -17.15
C VAL A 50 -4.87 -1.93 -17.76
N SER A 51 -4.89 -3.26 -17.71
CA SER A 51 -3.97 -4.13 -18.42
C SER A 51 -4.63 -4.60 -19.72
N TYR A 52 -4.03 -4.31 -20.86
CA TYR A 52 -4.63 -4.55 -22.16
C TYR A 52 -3.61 -4.90 -23.24
N ASP A 53 -4.08 -5.53 -24.30
CA ASP A 53 -3.34 -5.87 -25.51
C ASP A 53 -3.41 -4.68 -26.49
N PRO A 54 -2.30 -3.96 -26.71
CA PRO A 54 -2.28 -2.76 -27.57
C PRO A 54 -2.57 -3.04 -29.05
N GLU A 55 -2.48 -4.30 -29.48
CA GLU A 55 -2.84 -4.68 -30.86
C GLU A 55 -4.37 -4.83 -31.05
N LYS A 56 -5.14 -5.01 -29.94
CA LYS A 56 -6.58 -5.21 -29.98
C LYS A 56 -7.41 -4.03 -29.50
N VAL A 57 -6.87 -3.22 -28.57
CA VAL A 57 -7.56 -2.05 -28.02
C VAL A 57 -6.57 -0.91 -27.82
N ASN A 58 -6.97 0.32 -28.11
CA ASN A 58 -6.16 1.51 -27.88
C ASN A 58 -6.68 2.31 -26.66
N VAL A 59 -5.86 3.23 -26.15
CA VAL A 59 -6.18 4.08 -24.98
C VAL A 59 -7.44 4.91 -25.20
N GLU A 60 -7.61 5.46 -26.42
CA GLU A 60 -8.79 6.27 -26.76
C GLU A 60 -10.09 5.47 -26.66
N THR A 61 -10.08 4.17 -27.01
CA THR A 61 -11.24 3.28 -26.85
C THR A 61 -11.56 3.01 -25.37
N LEU A 62 -10.52 2.89 -24.52
CA LEU A 62 -10.69 2.74 -23.08
C LEU A 62 -11.29 4.01 -22.47
N GLU A 63 -10.76 5.19 -22.84
CA GLU A 63 -11.26 6.49 -22.42
C GLU A 63 -12.71 6.72 -22.84
N ALA A 64 -13.02 6.54 -24.13
CA ALA A 64 -14.37 6.66 -24.67
C ALA A 64 -15.34 5.70 -23.96
N ARG A 65 -14.87 4.50 -23.56
CA ARG A 65 -15.72 3.55 -22.83
C ARG A 65 -16.06 4.05 -21.44
N VAL A 66 -15.11 4.63 -20.71
CA VAL A 66 -15.33 5.22 -19.39
C VAL A 66 -16.25 6.44 -19.49
N GLU A 67 -16.04 7.31 -20.48
CA GLU A 67 -16.89 8.47 -20.74
C GLU A 67 -18.33 8.08 -21.12
N SER A 68 -18.51 7.00 -21.90
CA SER A 68 -19.84 6.46 -22.24
C SER A 68 -20.64 6.01 -21.01
N LEU A 69 -19.98 5.73 -19.89
CA LEU A 69 -20.60 5.40 -18.61
C LEU A 69 -20.98 6.63 -17.77
N GLY A 70 -20.62 7.84 -18.25
CA GLY A 70 -20.93 9.12 -17.62
C GLY A 70 -19.89 9.59 -16.62
N TYR A 71 -18.66 9.09 -16.69
CA TYR A 71 -17.51 9.54 -15.91
C TYR A 71 -16.57 10.35 -16.80
N THR A 72 -15.82 11.28 -16.22
CA THR A 72 -14.82 12.08 -16.95
C THR A 72 -13.42 11.53 -16.65
N ILE A 73 -12.56 11.50 -17.67
CA ILE A 73 -11.15 11.16 -17.48
C ILE A 73 -10.37 12.46 -17.34
N GLY A 74 -9.73 12.64 -16.20
CA GLY A 74 -8.81 13.75 -15.96
C GLY A 74 -7.50 13.48 -16.72
N THR A 75 -7.13 14.40 -17.61
CA THR A 75 -5.82 14.36 -18.27
C THR A 75 -4.74 14.76 -17.27
N GLY A 76 -4.24 13.81 -16.49
CA GLY A 76 -3.00 13.93 -15.77
C GLY A 76 -1.86 14.02 -16.79
N LYS A 77 -1.31 15.21 -17.01
CA LYS A 77 -0.10 15.39 -17.82
C LYS A 77 1.07 14.70 -17.11
N SER A 78 1.34 13.46 -17.45
CA SER A 78 2.66 12.87 -17.30
C SER A 78 3.58 13.49 -18.35
N GLY A 79 4.76 13.96 -17.94
CA GLY A 79 5.71 14.68 -18.75
C GLY A 79 6.21 13.91 -19.98
N PRO A 80 6.81 14.60 -20.95
CA PRO A 80 7.10 14.08 -22.27
C PRO A 80 8.38 13.25 -22.30
N SER A 81 8.26 12.07 -22.90
CA SER A 81 9.42 11.35 -23.46
C SER A 81 9.96 12.06 -24.72
N PRO A 82 11.25 12.13 -24.92
CA PRO A 82 11.83 12.80 -26.08
C PRO A 82 11.84 11.90 -27.30
N THR A 83 11.31 12.37 -28.41
CA THR A 83 11.56 11.80 -29.74
C THR A 83 12.14 12.87 -30.67
N PRO A 84 12.97 12.48 -31.64
CA PRO A 84 13.91 13.38 -32.30
C PRO A 84 13.32 14.14 -33.48
N SER A 85 13.92 15.30 -33.68
CA SER A 85 13.72 16.27 -34.74
C SER A 85 13.65 15.74 -36.16
N LYS A 86 12.78 16.31 -36.98
CA LYS A 86 13.08 16.62 -38.40
C LYS A 86 12.48 17.97 -38.80
N SER A 87 13.32 18.68 -39.51
CA SER A 87 13.33 20.04 -40.02
C SER A 87 12.30 20.38 -41.11
N HIS A 88 12.18 21.69 -41.29
CA HIS A 88 11.76 22.56 -42.43
C HIS A 88 10.38 23.19 -42.24
N SER A 89 10.15 24.43 -42.54
CA SER A 89 10.85 25.53 -43.24
C SER A 89 10.12 26.85 -42.98
N ARG A 90 10.89 27.91 -43.12
CA ARG A 90 10.58 29.36 -43.13
C ARG A 90 9.23 29.79 -43.73
N HIS A 91 8.62 30.82 -43.13
CA HIS A 91 8.30 32.07 -43.92
C HIS A 91 8.19 33.28 -42.99
N ASP A 92 8.89 34.33 -43.44
CA ASP A 92 8.93 35.71 -42.97
C ASP A 92 7.63 36.50 -43.12
N HIS A 93 7.46 37.52 -42.31
CA HIS A 93 7.11 38.95 -42.61
C HIS A 93 6.71 39.65 -41.30
N SER A 94 7.40 40.52 -40.82
CA SER A 94 7.79 41.94 -40.94
C SER A 94 6.72 42.96 -40.45
N HIS A 95 7.22 43.83 -39.50
CA HIS A 95 6.94 45.23 -39.25
C HIS A 95 5.68 45.72 -38.53
N GLY A 96 5.96 46.59 -37.57
CA GLY A 96 5.06 47.65 -37.13
C GLY A 96 5.33 48.22 -35.74
N ASP A 97 6.23 49.19 -35.69
CA ASP A 97 6.55 50.13 -34.59
C ASP A 97 5.36 51.02 -34.18
N HIS A 98 5.32 51.49 -32.95
CA HIS A 98 5.14 52.86 -32.44
C HIS A 98 4.67 52.87 -30.97
N SER A 99 5.53 53.31 -30.09
CA SER A 99 5.75 54.60 -29.39
C SER A 99 4.78 54.99 -28.27
N HIS A 100 5.39 55.14 -27.09
CA HIS A 100 5.21 56.08 -25.99
C HIS A 100 3.89 56.82 -25.77
N HIS A 101 3.42 56.84 -24.52
CA HIS A 101 3.23 58.05 -23.76
C HIS A 101 3.10 57.82 -22.23
N ASP A 102 3.93 58.51 -21.51
CA ASP A 102 3.91 58.82 -20.08
C ASP A 102 2.68 59.65 -19.71
N HIS A 103 2.12 59.49 -18.50
CA HIS A 103 1.66 60.60 -17.65
C HIS A 103 1.37 60.14 -16.19
N SER A 104 1.89 60.93 -15.32
CA SER A 104 1.97 61.10 -13.89
C SER A 104 0.63 61.17 -13.11
N HIS A 105 0.76 60.78 -11.80
CA HIS A 105 -0.15 60.91 -10.65
C HIS A 105 -0.96 62.24 -10.51
N PRO A 106 -2.04 62.27 -9.68
CA PRO A 106 -1.88 62.30 -8.20
C PRO A 106 -2.97 61.58 -7.36
N SER A 107 -2.60 61.40 -6.11
CA SER A 107 -3.32 60.95 -4.92
C SER A 107 -4.68 61.57 -4.64
N HIS A 108 -5.64 60.79 -4.14
CA HIS A 108 -6.56 61.21 -3.05
C HIS A 108 -7.05 60.00 -2.27
N ASP A 109 -7.03 60.14 -0.94
CA ASP A 109 -7.65 59.31 0.07
C ASP A 109 -9.18 59.25 -0.10
N ASP A 110 -9.81 58.11 0.19
CA ASP A 110 -10.82 57.99 1.24
C ASP A 110 -11.44 56.59 1.30
N ASN A 111 -11.71 56.18 2.52
CA ASN A 111 -12.33 54.95 3.00
C ASN A 111 -13.58 54.49 2.25
N HIS A 112 -13.73 53.15 2.08
CA HIS A 112 -14.89 52.37 2.56
C HIS A 112 -14.76 50.87 2.31
N ALA A 113 -14.96 50.13 3.43
CA ALA A 113 -15.61 48.82 3.57
C ALA A 113 -15.24 47.63 2.66
N ASP A 114 -14.66 46.69 3.31
CA ASP A 114 -14.63 45.24 3.08
C ASP A 114 -15.64 44.63 2.08
N GLU A 115 -15.11 44.11 0.98
CA GLU A 115 -15.62 42.91 0.31
C GLU A 115 -14.43 42.05 -0.05
N ASP A 116 -14.37 40.92 0.67
CA ASP A 116 -13.37 39.86 0.63
C ASP A 116 -13.51 39.07 -0.68
N SER A 117 -12.69 39.41 -1.69
CA SER A 117 -12.52 38.61 -2.90
C SER A 117 -11.18 37.87 -2.84
N THR A 118 -11.15 36.77 -2.07
CA THR A 118 -10.09 35.77 -2.13
C THR A 118 -10.17 35.00 -3.46
N GLU A 119 -9.31 35.38 -4.39
CA GLU A 119 -8.97 34.50 -5.53
C GLU A 119 -8.30 33.23 -4.99
N GLY A 120 -9.11 32.18 -4.83
CA GLY A 120 -8.65 30.84 -4.46
C GLY A 120 -7.98 30.17 -5.66
N SER A 121 -6.74 29.81 -5.48
CA SER A 121 -6.01 28.92 -6.37
C SER A 121 -6.80 27.63 -6.59
N HIS A 122 -7.18 27.33 -7.81
CA HIS A 122 -7.84 26.09 -8.19
C HIS A 122 -6.86 24.92 -8.13
N SER A 123 -6.79 24.25 -6.99
CA SER A 123 -6.27 22.88 -6.89
C SER A 123 -7.42 21.94 -7.28
N HIS A 124 -7.35 21.31 -8.43
CA HIS A 124 -8.26 20.23 -8.83
C HIS A 124 -7.92 18.94 -8.05
N GLY A 125 -8.33 18.87 -6.77
CA GLY A 125 -8.39 17.67 -5.98
C GLY A 125 -9.82 17.12 -5.98
N ALA A 126 -9.97 15.81 -5.95
CA ALA A 126 -11.24 15.07 -5.86
C ALA A 126 -12.21 15.74 -4.88
N GLY A 127 -13.48 15.90 -5.26
CA GLY A 127 -14.47 16.71 -4.56
C GLY A 127 -14.48 16.44 -3.05
N GLU A 128 -14.11 17.44 -2.28
CA GLU A 128 -14.26 17.41 -0.83
C GLU A 128 -15.73 17.25 -0.48
N PHE A 129 -16.04 16.26 0.33
CA PHE A 129 -17.36 16.08 0.93
C PHE A 129 -17.72 17.34 1.74
N ASN A 130 -18.62 18.15 1.19
CA ASN A 130 -19.02 19.40 1.81
C ASN A 130 -20.36 19.21 2.55
N LEU A 131 -20.28 18.83 3.81
CA LEU A 131 -21.44 18.62 4.70
C LEU A 131 -22.37 19.84 4.72
N LYS A 132 -21.84 21.07 4.60
CA LYS A 132 -22.62 22.30 4.60
C LYS A 132 -23.53 22.43 3.37
N ARG A 133 -23.22 21.78 2.26
CA ARG A 133 -24.01 21.78 1.02
C ARG A 133 -25.07 20.68 1.02
N GLU A 134 -24.74 19.51 1.58
CA GLU A 134 -25.60 18.32 1.55
C GLU A 134 -26.63 18.28 2.70
N LEU A 135 -26.36 18.96 3.82
CA LEU A 135 -27.20 18.94 4.99
C LEU A 135 -28.53 19.75 4.84
N PRO A 136 -28.58 20.93 4.21
CA PRO A 136 -29.81 21.72 4.12
C PRO A 136 -30.98 21.03 3.43
N PRO A 137 -30.86 20.36 2.27
CA PRO A 137 -31.97 19.64 1.65
C PRO A 137 -32.46 18.49 2.50
N VAL A 138 -31.57 17.79 3.22
CA VAL A 138 -31.95 16.72 4.12
C VAL A 138 -32.77 17.25 5.30
N LEU A 139 -32.33 18.35 5.94
CA LEU A 139 -33.07 18.99 7.03
C LEU A 139 -34.43 19.51 6.57
N LEU A 140 -34.53 20.06 5.37
CA LEU A 140 -35.80 20.48 4.79
C LEU A 140 -36.75 19.29 4.61
N SER A 141 -36.26 18.18 4.08
CA SER A 141 -37.04 16.97 3.89
C SER A 141 -37.52 16.39 5.23
N VAL A 142 -36.67 16.40 6.27
CA VAL A 142 -37.03 16.02 7.65
C VAL A 142 -38.15 16.95 8.19
N ALA A 143 -37.99 18.26 8.01
CA ALA A 143 -39.01 19.22 8.48
C ALA A 143 -40.37 19.00 7.81
N LEU A 144 -40.40 18.75 6.50
CA LEU A 144 -41.60 18.42 5.75
C LEU A 144 -42.22 17.09 6.21
N LEU A 145 -41.39 16.06 6.46
CA LEU A 145 -41.86 14.78 6.98
C LEU A 145 -42.52 14.95 8.36
N VAL A 146 -41.84 15.64 9.28
CA VAL A 146 -42.39 15.91 10.64
C VAL A 146 -43.68 16.70 10.54
N MET A 147 -43.74 17.70 9.65
CA MET A 147 -44.98 18.45 9.41
C MET A 147 -46.09 17.54 8.88
N GLY A 148 -45.79 16.65 7.93
CA GLY A 148 -46.76 15.67 7.42
C GLY A 148 -47.30 14.72 8.51
N MET A 149 -46.39 14.24 9.40
CA MET A 149 -46.80 13.36 10.52
C MET A 149 -47.59 14.07 11.63
N VAL A 150 -47.19 15.29 12.03
CA VAL A 150 -47.86 16.05 13.08
C VAL A 150 -49.26 16.51 12.65
N PHE A 151 -49.42 16.87 11.39
CA PHE A 151 -50.68 17.33 10.81
C PHE A 151 -51.35 16.26 9.94
N GLU A 152 -51.08 14.98 10.15
CA GLU A 152 -51.59 13.87 9.35
C GLU A 152 -53.13 13.93 9.18
N LYS A 153 -53.90 14.01 10.29
CA LYS A 153 -55.35 14.07 10.23
C LYS A 153 -55.89 15.25 9.42
N PRO A 154 -55.53 16.54 9.72
CA PRO A 154 -56.04 17.67 8.96
C PRO A 154 -55.57 17.67 7.49
N LEU A 155 -54.42 17.08 7.16
CA LEU A 155 -53.94 16.96 5.78
C LEU A 155 -54.67 15.85 5.01
N HIS A 156 -54.97 14.76 5.67
CA HIS A 156 -55.68 13.61 5.11
C HIS A 156 -57.17 13.91 4.84
N ASP A 157 -57.81 14.71 5.71
CA ASP A 157 -59.24 15.09 5.59
C ASP A 157 -59.52 16.06 4.43
N THR A 158 -58.50 16.46 3.65
CA THR A 158 -58.69 17.27 2.43
C THR A 158 -59.23 16.44 1.28
N PRO A 159 -59.96 17.04 0.31
CA PRO A 159 -60.47 16.30 -0.82
C PRO A 159 -59.33 15.57 -1.57
N TYR A 160 -59.49 14.24 -1.69
CA TYR A 160 -58.46 13.36 -2.30
C TYR A 160 -57.08 13.38 -1.60
N SER A 161 -57.04 13.78 -0.30
CA SER A 161 -55.78 13.92 0.46
C SER A 161 -54.70 14.80 -0.24
N ILE A 162 -55.13 15.79 -1.02
CA ILE A 162 -54.26 16.64 -1.86
C ILE A 162 -53.23 17.37 -0.98
N ALA A 163 -53.60 17.85 0.21
CA ALA A 163 -52.68 18.55 1.09
C ALA A 163 -51.59 17.63 1.65
N GLU A 164 -51.94 16.38 1.94
CA GLU A 164 -50.93 15.36 2.37
C GLU A 164 -49.91 15.10 1.27
N PHE A 165 -50.38 14.84 0.03
CA PHE A 165 -49.49 14.69 -1.10
C PHE A 165 -48.65 15.94 -1.40
N ALA A 166 -49.20 17.14 -1.23
CA ALA A 166 -48.52 18.40 -1.46
C ALA A 166 -47.33 18.63 -0.50
N VAL A 167 -47.38 18.04 0.72
CA VAL A 167 -46.27 18.10 1.70
C VAL A 167 -45.31 16.94 1.54
N ILE A 168 -45.83 15.72 1.39
CA ILE A 168 -45.01 14.51 1.41
C ILE A 168 -44.26 14.27 0.10
N ILE A 169 -44.86 14.55 -1.07
CA ILE A 169 -44.18 14.34 -2.37
C ILE A 169 -42.94 15.23 -2.55
N PRO A 170 -42.97 16.54 -2.20
CA PRO A 170 -41.74 17.33 -2.20
C PRO A 170 -40.67 16.78 -1.26
N ALA A 171 -41.01 16.33 -0.05
CA ALA A 171 -40.07 15.71 0.88
C ALA A 171 -39.44 14.44 0.27
N TYR A 172 -40.26 13.60 -0.36
CA TYR A 172 -39.81 12.39 -1.08
C TYR A 172 -38.87 12.71 -2.24
N LEU A 173 -39.20 13.71 -3.06
CA LEU A 173 -38.38 14.10 -4.20
C LEU A 173 -37.05 14.75 -3.76
N ILE A 174 -37.06 15.58 -2.72
CA ILE A 174 -35.85 16.21 -2.20
C ILE A 174 -34.89 15.17 -1.62
N SER A 175 -35.40 14.24 -0.80
CA SER A 175 -34.57 13.19 -0.21
C SER A 175 -34.13 12.11 -1.20
N GLY A 176 -35.01 11.74 -2.15
CA GLY A 176 -34.82 10.61 -3.06
C GLY A 176 -34.31 10.96 -4.46
N TRP A 177 -34.10 12.23 -4.81
CA TRP A 177 -33.79 12.65 -6.18
C TRP A 177 -32.58 11.95 -6.78
N THR A 178 -31.50 11.84 -6.03
CA THR A 178 -30.27 11.16 -6.44
C THR A 178 -30.51 9.67 -6.71
N VAL A 179 -31.25 9.01 -5.84
CA VAL A 179 -31.63 7.59 -5.94
C VAL A 179 -32.49 7.33 -7.16
N LEU A 180 -33.59 8.12 -7.31
CA LEU A 180 -34.52 8.00 -8.44
C LEU A 180 -33.84 8.25 -9.79
N LYS A 181 -33.05 9.31 -9.88
CA LYS A 181 -32.27 9.65 -11.09
C LYS A 181 -31.27 8.54 -11.46
N THR A 182 -30.59 8.00 -10.45
CA THR A 182 -29.60 6.92 -10.66
C THR A 182 -30.29 5.62 -11.06
N ALA A 183 -31.38 5.24 -10.39
CA ALA A 183 -32.18 4.07 -10.74
C ALA A 183 -32.73 4.18 -12.17
N GLY A 184 -33.33 5.32 -12.55
CA GLY A 184 -33.86 5.56 -13.89
C GLY A 184 -32.75 5.44 -14.97
N ARG A 185 -31.59 6.03 -14.73
CA ARG A 185 -30.44 5.92 -15.62
C ARG A 185 -29.93 4.47 -15.76
N ASN A 186 -29.89 3.73 -14.67
CA ASN A 186 -29.42 2.35 -14.64
C ASN A 186 -30.40 1.40 -15.34
N ILE A 187 -31.70 1.61 -15.18
CA ILE A 187 -32.76 0.88 -15.91
C ILE A 187 -32.61 1.08 -17.42
N LEU A 188 -32.47 2.35 -17.86
CA LEU A 188 -32.29 2.68 -19.29
C LEU A 188 -31.00 2.07 -19.89
N ARG A 189 -30.00 1.77 -19.06
CA ARG A 189 -28.75 1.11 -19.47
C ARG A 189 -28.79 -0.42 -19.33
N GLY A 190 -29.94 -1.00 -18.99
CA GLY A 190 -30.07 -2.45 -18.79
C GLY A 190 -29.44 -2.99 -17.52
N GLN A 191 -29.05 -2.12 -16.60
CA GLN A 191 -28.49 -2.48 -15.29
C GLN A 191 -29.60 -2.39 -14.25
N VAL A 192 -30.44 -3.39 -14.23
CA VAL A 192 -31.49 -3.60 -13.22
C VAL A 192 -30.89 -4.41 -12.06
N PHE A 193 -31.44 -4.29 -10.86
CA PHE A 193 -31.04 -5.02 -9.65
C PHE A 193 -29.85 -4.41 -8.87
N ASP A 194 -29.69 -3.08 -8.90
CA ASP A 194 -28.82 -2.37 -7.93
C ASP A 194 -29.62 -1.88 -6.71
N GLU A 195 -28.92 -1.36 -5.71
CA GLU A 195 -29.54 -0.81 -4.48
C GLU A 195 -30.50 0.34 -4.75
N ASN A 196 -30.20 1.22 -5.73
CA ASN A 196 -31.08 2.35 -6.07
C ASN A 196 -32.39 1.86 -6.71
N PHE A 197 -32.31 0.81 -7.52
CA PHE A 197 -33.50 0.17 -8.11
C PHE A 197 -34.41 -0.44 -7.02
N LEU A 198 -33.80 -1.18 -6.06
CA LEU A 198 -34.57 -1.78 -4.95
C LEU A 198 -35.26 -0.73 -4.11
N MET A 199 -34.52 0.34 -3.73
CA MET A 199 -35.09 1.45 -2.95
C MET A 199 -36.19 2.19 -3.71
N THR A 200 -35.98 2.42 -5.01
CA THR A 200 -36.99 3.07 -5.86
C THR A 200 -38.28 2.25 -5.93
N ILE A 201 -38.20 0.94 -6.19
CA ILE A 201 -39.39 0.08 -6.25
C ILE A 201 -40.08 0.01 -4.89
N ALA A 202 -39.31 -0.15 -3.79
CA ALA A 202 -39.87 -0.23 -2.46
C ALA A 202 -40.64 1.04 -2.05
N THR A 203 -40.07 2.22 -2.34
CA THR A 203 -40.68 3.49 -1.97
C THR A 203 -41.84 3.90 -2.88
N LEU A 204 -41.73 3.61 -4.19
CA LEU A 204 -42.87 3.78 -5.11
C LEU A 204 -44.03 2.83 -4.75
N GLY A 205 -43.71 1.59 -4.35
CA GLY A 205 -44.66 0.63 -3.87
C GLY A 205 -45.37 1.12 -2.57
N ALA A 206 -44.59 1.69 -1.62
CA ALA A 206 -45.13 2.29 -0.41
C ALA A 206 -46.06 3.48 -0.71
N LEU A 207 -45.68 4.35 -1.65
CA LEU A 207 -46.58 5.43 -2.13
C LEU A 207 -47.86 4.88 -2.75
N ALA A 208 -47.77 3.79 -3.53
CA ALA A 208 -48.95 3.18 -4.17
C ALA A 208 -49.95 2.55 -3.20
N ILE A 209 -49.50 2.06 -2.04
CA ILE A 209 -50.33 1.52 -0.98
C ILE A 209 -50.67 2.57 0.10
N HIS A 210 -50.42 3.86 -0.18
CA HIS A 210 -50.73 5.02 0.69
C HIS A 210 -49.91 5.05 2.00
N GLN A 211 -48.73 4.46 2.01
CA GLN A 211 -47.75 4.56 3.11
C GLN A 211 -46.79 5.71 2.86
N LEU A 212 -47.29 6.95 2.80
CA LEU A 212 -46.58 8.14 2.36
C LEU A 212 -45.43 8.54 3.28
N PRO A 213 -45.62 8.64 4.63
CA PRO A 213 -44.51 8.99 5.54
C PRO A 213 -43.39 7.97 5.52
N GLU A 214 -43.70 6.68 5.38
CA GLU A 214 -42.71 5.60 5.33
C GLU A 214 -41.86 5.66 4.08
N ALA A 215 -42.46 5.99 2.92
CA ALA A 215 -41.72 6.16 1.68
C ALA A 215 -40.64 7.26 1.79
N VAL A 216 -40.97 8.40 2.42
CA VAL A 216 -40.03 9.50 2.68
C VAL A 216 -38.98 9.08 3.68
N ALA A 217 -39.37 8.40 4.75
CA ALA A 217 -38.46 7.92 5.77
C ALA A 217 -37.41 7.00 5.21
N VAL A 218 -37.79 6.03 4.38
CA VAL A 218 -36.87 5.12 3.68
C VAL A 218 -35.82 5.90 2.88
N MET A 219 -36.27 6.89 2.08
CA MET A 219 -35.34 7.73 1.29
C MET A 219 -34.43 8.58 2.17
N LEU A 220 -34.94 9.16 3.24
CA LEU A 220 -34.18 9.96 4.21
C LEU A 220 -33.12 9.12 4.91
N PHE A 221 -33.47 7.97 5.47
CA PHE A 221 -32.51 7.08 6.12
C PHE A 221 -31.45 6.57 5.16
N PHE A 222 -31.84 6.23 3.92
CA PHE A 222 -30.89 5.86 2.89
C PHE A 222 -29.90 6.99 2.62
N ARG A 223 -30.39 8.23 2.49
CA ARG A 223 -29.55 9.41 2.27
C ARG A 223 -28.64 9.69 3.47
N PHE A 224 -29.14 9.57 4.71
CA PHE A 224 -28.30 9.63 5.91
C PHE A 224 -27.20 8.57 5.89
N GLY A 225 -27.54 7.34 5.49
CA GLY A 225 -26.58 6.27 5.34
C GLY A 225 -25.50 6.58 4.32
N GLU A 226 -25.85 7.17 3.15
CA GLU A 226 -24.89 7.61 2.15
C GLU A 226 -23.97 8.72 2.69
N LEU A 227 -24.53 9.75 3.34
CA LEU A 227 -23.74 10.83 3.94
C LEU A 227 -22.75 10.32 5.00
N PHE A 228 -23.20 9.41 5.86
CA PHE A 228 -22.34 8.82 6.88
C PHE A 228 -21.23 7.96 6.25
N GLN A 229 -21.57 7.22 5.20
CA GLN A 229 -20.59 6.45 4.41
C GLN A 229 -19.53 7.35 3.77
N GLU A 230 -19.94 8.44 3.10
CA GLU A 230 -19.04 9.41 2.50
C GLU A 230 -18.12 10.06 3.55
N TYR A 231 -18.66 10.37 4.73
CA TYR A 231 -17.89 10.86 5.86
C TYR A 231 -16.85 9.83 6.34
N SER A 232 -17.23 8.57 6.53
CA SER A 232 -16.37 7.49 7.02
C SER A 232 -15.28 7.15 6.02
N VAL A 233 -15.62 7.07 4.72
CA VAL A 233 -14.63 6.91 3.64
C VAL A 233 -13.70 8.11 3.57
N GLY A 234 -14.22 9.33 3.74
CA GLY A 234 -13.42 10.55 3.82
C GLY A 234 -12.44 10.56 5.00
N GLN A 235 -12.86 10.04 6.16
CA GLN A 235 -11.98 9.88 7.32
C GLN A 235 -10.88 8.83 7.08
N SER A 236 -11.22 7.71 6.48
CA SER A 236 -10.26 6.67 6.09
C SER A 236 -9.26 7.20 5.04
N ARG A 237 -9.74 7.96 4.06
CA ARG A 237 -8.90 8.69 3.09
C ARG A 237 -7.95 9.67 3.78
N ARG A 238 -8.41 10.45 4.76
CA ARG A 238 -7.57 11.38 5.53
C ARG A 238 -6.50 10.67 6.34
N SER A 239 -6.76 9.49 6.88
CA SER A 239 -5.74 8.68 7.56
C SER A 239 -4.65 8.18 6.59
N ILE A 240 -4.98 7.90 5.33
CA ILE A 240 -4.01 7.61 4.27
C ILE A 240 -3.35 8.92 3.80
N GLN A 241 -4.10 9.99 3.66
CA GLN A 241 -3.60 11.32 3.30
C GLN A 241 -2.65 11.91 4.35
N SER A 242 -2.80 11.60 5.64
CA SER A 242 -1.83 12.01 6.67
C SER A 242 -0.45 11.35 6.47
N LEU A 243 -0.39 10.21 5.77
CA LEU A 243 0.88 9.67 5.26
C LEU A 243 1.41 10.51 4.08
N LEU A 244 0.54 11.19 3.32
CA LEU A 244 0.89 12.12 2.25
C LEU A 244 1.40 13.47 2.80
N GLU A 245 1.00 13.88 4.00
CA GLU A 245 1.52 15.07 4.70
C GLU A 245 3.00 14.94 5.08
N ILE A 246 3.59 13.75 4.95
CA ILE A 246 5.04 13.53 5.04
C ILE A 246 5.76 14.22 3.87
N ARG A 247 5.08 14.49 2.75
CA ARG A 247 5.66 15.15 1.57
C ARG A 247 6.14 16.57 1.92
N PRO A 248 7.40 16.91 1.68
CA PRO A 248 7.90 18.26 1.83
C PRO A 248 7.40 19.17 0.70
N ASP A 249 6.91 20.35 1.05
CA ASP A 249 6.38 21.31 0.07
C ASP A 249 7.51 22.13 -0.59
N SER A 250 8.67 22.25 0.05
CA SER A 250 9.81 23.03 -0.43
C SER A 250 11.14 22.40 -0.04
N ALA A 251 12.18 22.71 -0.80
CA ALA A 251 13.55 22.34 -0.53
C ALA A 251 14.46 23.56 -0.61
N ASN A 252 15.42 23.68 0.29
CA ASN A 252 16.39 24.77 0.30
C ASN A 252 17.60 24.40 -0.58
N LEU A 253 17.56 24.77 -1.86
CA LEU A 253 18.63 24.52 -2.83
C LEU A 253 19.80 25.49 -2.60
N LYS A 254 21.03 24.97 -2.46
CA LYS A 254 22.27 25.73 -2.29
C LYS A 254 22.97 25.90 -3.66
N ILE A 255 23.01 27.14 -4.17
CA ILE A 255 23.70 27.51 -5.43
C ILE A 255 24.68 28.64 -5.10
N ASP A 256 25.95 28.48 -5.40
CA ASP A 256 27.02 29.48 -5.20
C ASP A 256 27.02 30.12 -3.79
N GLY A 257 26.76 29.28 -2.75
CA GLY A 257 26.73 29.73 -1.36
C GLY A 257 25.41 30.38 -0.92
N ILE A 258 24.47 30.62 -1.83
CA ILE A 258 23.15 31.22 -1.54
C ILE A 258 22.11 30.07 -1.47
N THR A 259 21.28 30.12 -0.45
CA THR A 259 20.19 29.13 -0.28
C THR A 259 18.87 29.76 -0.77
N LYS A 260 18.20 29.09 -1.69
CA LYS A 260 16.88 29.48 -2.22
C LYS A 260 15.85 28.37 -2.00
N PRO A 261 14.65 28.69 -1.49
CA PRO A 261 13.56 27.74 -1.44
C PRO A 261 13.03 27.48 -2.86
N VAL A 262 12.93 26.21 -3.24
CA VAL A 262 12.44 25.77 -4.56
C VAL A 262 11.53 24.57 -4.38
N SER A 263 10.69 24.26 -5.39
CA SER A 263 9.92 23.01 -5.40
C SER A 263 10.88 21.81 -5.50
N PRO A 264 10.71 20.76 -4.68
CA PRO A 264 11.53 19.53 -4.76
C PRO A 264 11.53 18.90 -6.15
N GLU A 265 10.48 19.06 -6.93
CA GLU A 265 10.33 18.54 -8.30
C GLU A 265 11.32 19.18 -9.29
N THR A 266 11.85 20.37 -9.00
CA THR A 266 12.80 21.08 -9.87
C THR A 266 14.25 20.70 -9.62
N ILE A 267 14.53 19.96 -8.55
CA ILE A 267 15.88 19.61 -8.13
C ILE A 267 16.37 18.39 -8.93
N LYS A 268 17.62 18.43 -9.34
CA LYS A 268 18.29 17.37 -10.11
C LYS A 268 19.25 16.57 -9.22
N VAL A 269 19.52 15.34 -9.63
CA VAL A 269 20.57 14.53 -9.01
C VAL A 269 21.90 15.26 -9.05
N GLY A 270 22.64 15.24 -7.93
CA GLY A 270 23.89 15.97 -7.73
C GLY A 270 23.75 17.38 -7.18
N ASN A 271 22.53 17.96 -7.15
CA ASN A 271 22.30 19.24 -6.49
C ASN A 271 22.51 19.12 -4.98
N ILE A 272 22.86 20.26 -4.36
CA ILE A 272 23.11 20.36 -2.92
C ILE A 272 21.94 21.08 -2.26
N ILE A 273 21.37 20.45 -1.24
CA ILE A 273 20.28 21.01 -0.45
C ILE A 273 20.67 21.17 1.02
N LEU A 274 20.07 22.14 1.69
CA LEU A 274 20.25 22.42 3.11
C LEU A 274 18.99 22.04 3.87
N VAL A 275 19.14 21.27 4.97
CA VAL A 275 18.02 20.89 5.83
C VAL A 275 18.31 21.37 7.26
N LYS A 276 17.46 22.26 7.76
CA LYS A 276 17.59 22.85 9.09
C LYS A 276 16.84 22.02 10.15
N PRO A 277 17.16 22.18 11.45
CA PRO A 277 16.36 21.59 12.53
C PRO A 277 14.88 21.98 12.40
N GLY A 278 13.99 20.98 12.54
CA GLY A 278 12.54 21.12 12.35
C GLY A 278 12.05 20.92 10.92
N GLU A 279 12.93 20.95 9.92
CA GLU A 279 12.57 20.73 8.52
C GLU A 279 12.56 19.24 8.17
N LYS A 280 11.72 18.87 7.20
CA LYS A 280 11.71 17.54 6.57
C LYS A 280 12.79 17.46 5.51
N VAL A 281 13.47 16.33 5.40
CA VAL A 281 14.38 16.04 4.27
C VAL A 281 13.55 15.97 2.98
N PRO A 282 13.82 16.84 1.98
CA PRO A 282 12.95 16.95 0.81
C PRO A 282 13.19 15.88 -0.26
N LEU A 283 14.40 15.33 -0.34
CA LEU A 283 14.83 14.35 -1.35
C LEU A 283 15.81 13.35 -0.75
N ASP A 284 15.88 12.16 -1.30
CA ASP A 284 16.89 11.17 -0.94
C ASP A 284 18.29 11.69 -1.30
N GLY A 285 19.26 11.50 -0.40
CA GLY A 285 20.61 11.99 -0.63
C GLY A 285 21.65 11.48 0.36
N GLU A 286 22.88 11.91 0.16
CA GLU A 286 24.04 11.62 1.00
C GLU A 286 24.46 12.88 1.75
N ILE A 287 24.73 12.76 3.05
CA ILE A 287 25.22 13.87 3.86
C ILE A 287 26.67 14.19 3.49
N ILE A 288 26.92 15.42 3.04
CA ILE A 288 28.26 15.91 2.73
C ILE A 288 28.83 16.81 3.84
N GLU A 289 27.96 17.38 4.70
CA GLU A 289 28.37 18.25 5.80
C GLU A 289 27.30 18.25 6.90
N GLY A 290 27.73 18.20 8.17
CA GLY A 290 26.87 18.27 9.35
C GLY A 290 26.62 16.91 10.00
N ASN A 291 26.11 16.98 11.25
CA ASN A 291 25.65 15.84 12.01
C ASN A 291 24.29 16.19 12.60
N ALA A 292 23.37 15.24 12.65
CA ALA A 292 22.03 15.49 13.17
C ALA A 292 21.36 14.23 13.75
N GLN A 293 20.27 14.44 14.48
CA GLN A 293 19.32 13.39 14.82
C GLN A 293 18.12 13.51 13.90
N LEU A 294 17.80 12.45 13.19
CA LEU A 294 16.65 12.37 12.30
C LEU A 294 15.56 11.51 12.91
N ASP A 295 14.36 12.05 12.97
CA ASP A 295 13.15 11.30 13.31
C ASP A 295 12.68 10.56 12.06
N THR A 296 12.71 9.25 12.12
CA THR A 296 12.32 8.35 11.04
C THR A 296 10.93 7.77 11.24
N SER A 297 10.25 8.10 12.35
CA SER A 297 8.99 7.47 12.78
C SER A 297 7.88 7.52 11.72
N ALA A 298 7.83 8.60 10.95
CA ALA A 298 6.87 8.77 9.87
C ALA A 298 7.07 7.77 8.70
N LEU A 299 8.31 7.28 8.49
CA LEU A 299 8.65 6.34 7.42
C LEU A 299 8.73 4.90 7.92
N THR A 300 9.40 4.70 9.05
CA THR A 300 9.74 3.36 9.56
C THR A 300 8.84 2.89 10.70
N GLY A 301 8.09 3.81 11.32
CA GLY A 301 7.32 3.55 12.54
C GLY A 301 8.18 3.43 13.80
N GLU A 302 9.49 3.72 13.73
CA GLU A 302 10.40 3.68 14.87
C GLU A 302 10.42 5.00 15.62
N SER A 303 10.21 4.96 16.94
CA SER A 303 10.14 6.16 17.77
C SER A 303 11.53 6.70 18.19
N VAL A 304 12.61 5.94 17.96
CA VAL A 304 13.96 6.34 18.35
C VAL A 304 14.62 7.10 17.20
N PRO A 305 15.04 8.37 17.41
CA PRO A 305 15.72 9.15 16.39
C PRO A 305 17.06 8.50 15.98
N ARG A 306 17.32 8.48 14.68
CA ARG A 306 18.58 7.97 14.10
C ARG A 306 19.63 9.08 14.11
N ILE A 307 20.81 8.79 14.65
CA ILE A 307 21.97 9.69 14.57
C ILE A 307 22.61 9.50 13.20
N VAL A 308 22.85 10.60 12.49
CA VAL A 308 23.46 10.61 11.14
C VAL A 308 24.68 11.53 11.08
N LYS A 309 25.64 11.15 10.27
CA LYS A 309 26.93 11.84 10.06
C LYS A 309 27.27 11.94 8.57
N VAL A 310 28.32 12.63 8.25
CA VAL A 310 28.88 12.73 6.89
C VAL A 310 29.12 11.34 6.29
N GLY A 311 28.65 11.11 5.06
CA GLY A 311 28.69 9.83 4.34
C GLY A 311 27.45 8.97 4.53
N ASP A 312 26.57 9.29 5.50
CA ASP A 312 25.33 8.53 5.69
C ASP A 312 24.27 8.94 4.68
N THR A 313 23.46 7.95 4.25
CA THR A 313 22.30 8.17 3.39
C THR A 313 21.10 8.61 4.22
N VAL A 314 20.39 9.63 3.72
CA VAL A 314 19.13 10.13 4.28
C VAL A 314 18.02 10.05 3.23
N LEU A 315 16.79 9.88 3.70
CA LEU A 315 15.63 9.70 2.85
C LEU A 315 14.66 10.87 2.96
N ALA A 316 13.98 11.13 1.87
CA ALA A 316 12.89 12.09 1.84
C ALA A 316 11.81 11.73 2.87
N GLY A 317 11.33 12.74 3.60
CA GLY A 317 10.31 12.57 4.65
C GLY A 317 10.83 12.38 6.07
N MET A 318 12.13 12.12 6.29
CA MET A 318 12.74 12.17 7.62
C MET A 318 12.71 13.59 8.18
N ILE A 319 12.49 13.75 9.49
CA ILE A 319 12.43 15.07 10.14
C ILE A 319 13.74 15.32 10.89
N ASN A 320 14.42 16.42 10.56
CA ASN A 320 15.64 16.81 11.24
C ASN A 320 15.30 17.41 12.63
N LYS A 321 15.82 16.82 13.70
CA LYS A 321 15.60 17.30 15.08
C LYS A 321 16.72 18.21 15.59
N SER A 322 17.95 18.06 15.04
CA SER A 322 19.12 18.83 15.56
C SER A 322 20.17 18.98 14.47
N GLY A 323 20.92 20.07 14.54
CA GLY A 323 21.99 20.36 13.57
C GLY A 323 21.50 20.74 12.18
N VAL A 324 22.37 21.30 11.38
CA VAL A 324 22.10 21.64 9.99
C VAL A 324 22.79 20.60 9.11
N LEU A 325 22.07 20.04 8.17
CA LEU A 325 22.59 19.06 7.22
C LEU A 325 22.73 19.66 5.83
N THR A 326 23.88 19.46 5.20
CA THR A 326 24.09 19.69 3.79
C THR A 326 24.08 18.33 3.08
N ILE A 327 23.16 18.14 2.13
CA ILE A 327 22.86 16.86 1.52
C ILE A 327 23.06 16.99 0.01
N ARG A 328 23.77 16.02 -0.60
CA ARG A 328 23.86 15.84 -2.04
C ARG A 328 22.72 14.93 -2.47
N VAL A 329 21.87 15.43 -3.35
CA VAL A 329 20.70 14.68 -3.85
C VAL A 329 21.15 13.51 -4.73
N THR A 330 20.62 12.32 -4.45
CA THR A 330 20.96 11.07 -5.17
C THR A 330 19.84 10.55 -6.06
N LYS A 331 18.58 10.94 -5.80
CA LYS A 331 17.41 10.52 -6.59
C LYS A 331 16.53 11.71 -6.95
N LEU A 332 15.84 11.64 -8.10
CA LEU A 332 14.81 12.59 -8.48
C LEU A 332 13.60 12.50 -7.53
N PHE A 333 12.80 13.55 -7.44
CA PHE A 333 11.65 13.61 -6.55
C PHE A 333 10.67 12.45 -6.79
N GLY A 334 10.33 12.14 -8.06
CA GLY A 334 9.45 11.02 -8.42
C GLY A 334 10.03 9.62 -8.13
N GLU A 335 11.34 9.52 -7.95
CA GLU A 335 12.07 8.28 -7.63
C GLU A 335 12.44 8.19 -6.15
N SER A 336 12.12 9.23 -5.36
CA SER A 336 12.42 9.28 -3.93
C SER A 336 11.67 8.20 -3.16
N SER A 337 12.24 7.81 -2.02
CA SER A 337 11.63 6.80 -1.14
C SER A 337 10.21 7.16 -0.74
N ILE A 338 9.94 8.44 -0.45
CA ILE A 338 8.60 8.91 -0.11
C ILE A 338 7.63 8.79 -1.31
N ALA A 339 8.06 9.15 -2.53
CA ALA A 339 7.21 9.04 -3.72
C ALA A 339 6.82 7.58 -3.98
N LYS A 340 7.75 6.64 -3.81
CA LYS A 340 7.49 5.19 -3.92
C LYS A 340 6.55 4.68 -2.84
N ILE A 341 6.73 5.08 -1.58
CA ILE A 341 5.82 4.71 -0.47
C ILE A 341 4.40 5.16 -0.79
N LEU A 342 4.24 6.41 -1.25
CA LEU A 342 2.95 6.98 -1.61
C LEU A 342 2.30 6.20 -2.76
N ASP A 343 3.06 5.89 -3.81
CA ASP A 343 2.58 5.08 -4.95
C ASP A 343 2.16 3.67 -4.51
N LEU A 344 2.93 3.03 -3.63
CA LEU A 344 2.61 1.70 -3.09
C LEU A 344 1.32 1.70 -2.27
N VAL A 345 1.13 2.69 -1.40
CA VAL A 345 -0.09 2.83 -0.58
C VAL A 345 -1.29 3.16 -1.46
N GLU A 346 -1.12 4.05 -2.43
CA GLU A 346 -2.16 4.43 -3.38
C GLU A 346 -2.59 3.25 -4.28
N ASN A 347 -1.63 2.47 -4.76
CA ASN A 347 -1.87 1.31 -5.61
C ASN A 347 -2.29 0.04 -4.85
N ALA A 348 -2.17 0.01 -3.52
CA ALA A 348 -2.52 -1.15 -2.70
C ALA A 348 -3.99 -1.61 -2.85
N SER A 349 -4.86 -0.73 -3.36
CA SER A 349 -6.27 -1.06 -3.63
C SER A 349 -6.50 -1.86 -4.90
N SER A 350 -5.50 -2.00 -5.78
CA SER A 350 -5.67 -2.61 -7.10
C SER A 350 -5.86 -4.12 -7.04
N LYS A 351 -5.20 -4.82 -6.11
CA LYS A 351 -5.33 -6.28 -5.94
C LYS A 351 -6.34 -6.63 -4.86
N LYS A 352 -7.54 -7.01 -5.30
CA LYS A 352 -8.69 -7.32 -4.42
C LYS A 352 -8.53 -8.64 -3.69
N ALA A 353 -8.88 -8.66 -2.39
CA ALA A 353 -9.00 -9.87 -1.59
C ALA A 353 -10.02 -10.86 -2.17
N ALA A 354 -9.80 -12.15 -1.91
CA ALA A 354 -10.76 -13.20 -2.28
C ALA A 354 -12.14 -12.95 -1.66
N THR A 355 -12.18 -12.46 -0.44
CA THR A 355 -13.41 -12.07 0.27
C THR A 355 -14.15 -10.93 -0.45
N GLU A 356 -13.46 -9.91 -0.95
CA GLU A 356 -14.08 -8.82 -1.73
C GLU A 356 -14.66 -9.34 -3.06
N LYS A 357 -13.92 -10.20 -3.78
CA LYS A 357 -14.38 -10.84 -5.03
C LYS A 357 -15.62 -11.70 -4.77
N PHE A 358 -15.65 -12.43 -3.66
CA PHE A 358 -16.79 -13.24 -3.26
C PHE A 358 -18.04 -12.40 -3.01
N ILE A 359 -17.94 -11.32 -2.24
CA ILE A 359 -19.07 -10.43 -1.92
C ILE A 359 -19.64 -9.79 -3.17
N THR A 360 -18.81 -9.32 -4.08
CA THR A 360 -19.24 -8.76 -5.37
C THR A 360 -20.03 -9.80 -6.19
N LYS A 361 -19.54 -11.04 -6.24
CA LYS A 361 -20.23 -12.14 -6.91
C LYS A 361 -21.54 -12.52 -6.19
N PHE A 362 -21.53 -12.55 -4.86
CA PHE A 362 -22.69 -12.84 -4.04
C PHE A 362 -23.80 -11.80 -4.28
N ALA A 363 -23.50 -10.50 -4.22
CA ALA A 363 -24.48 -9.44 -4.45
C ALA A 363 -25.18 -9.57 -5.81
N ARG A 364 -24.43 -9.91 -6.87
CA ARG A 364 -24.96 -10.11 -8.22
C ARG A 364 -25.98 -11.25 -8.32
N ILE A 365 -25.84 -12.29 -7.53
CA ILE A 365 -26.75 -13.45 -7.53
C ILE A 365 -27.88 -13.24 -6.51
N TYR A 366 -27.58 -12.70 -5.35
CA TYR A 366 -28.50 -12.52 -4.24
C TYR A 366 -29.64 -11.55 -4.58
N THR A 367 -29.35 -10.41 -5.19
CA THR A 367 -30.36 -9.37 -5.47
C THR A 367 -31.51 -9.86 -6.36
N PRO A 368 -31.30 -10.54 -7.50
CA PRO A 368 -32.38 -11.13 -8.27
C PRO A 368 -33.23 -12.14 -7.50
N ILE A 369 -32.59 -12.98 -6.66
CA ILE A 369 -33.30 -13.97 -5.83
C ILE A 369 -34.24 -13.27 -4.87
N VAL A 370 -33.77 -12.23 -4.20
CA VAL A 370 -34.59 -11.44 -3.26
C VAL A 370 -35.79 -10.78 -3.97
N VAL A 371 -35.59 -10.21 -5.15
CA VAL A 371 -36.66 -9.60 -5.93
C VAL A 371 -37.74 -10.63 -6.28
N VAL A 372 -37.34 -11.80 -6.73
CA VAL A 372 -38.29 -12.90 -7.03
C VAL A 372 -39.02 -13.35 -5.75
N LEU A 373 -38.27 -13.52 -4.64
CA LEU A 373 -38.88 -13.90 -3.36
C LEU A 373 -39.87 -12.85 -2.85
N SER A 374 -39.53 -11.56 -2.95
CA SER A 374 -40.42 -10.47 -2.60
C SER A 374 -41.71 -10.47 -3.45
N LEU A 375 -41.56 -10.71 -4.75
CA LEU A 375 -42.72 -10.84 -5.64
C LEU A 375 -43.60 -12.03 -5.25
N LEU A 376 -43.01 -13.17 -4.89
CA LEU A 376 -43.77 -14.33 -4.40
C LEU A 376 -44.50 -14.03 -3.09
N VAL A 377 -43.85 -13.33 -2.16
CA VAL A 377 -44.50 -12.89 -0.89
C VAL A 377 -45.63 -11.92 -1.15
N ALA A 378 -45.55 -11.04 -2.13
CA ALA A 378 -46.64 -10.13 -2.49
C ALA A 378 -47.82 -10.83 -3.13
N LEU A 379 -47.61 -11.82 -3.98
CA LEU A 379 -48.66 -12.40 -4.83
C LEU A 379 -49.25 -13.71 -4.30
N VAL A 380 -48.44 -14.62 -3.74
CA VAL A 380 -48.87 -15.99 -3.44
C VAL A 380 -49.80 -16.05 -2.19
N PRO A 381 -49.51 -15.42 -1.05
CA PRO A 381 -50.36 -15.54 0.14
C PRO A 381 -51.74 -14.96 -0.03
N PRO A 382 -51.96 -13.78 -0.68
CA PRO A 382 -53.33 -13.29 -0.91
C PRO A 382 -54.18 -14.21 -1.79
N LEU A 383 -53.52 -15.03 -2.66
CA LEU A 383 -54.25 -15.99 -3.51
C LEU A 383 -54.59 -17.28 -2.78
N LEU A 384 -53.80 -17.66 -1.76
CA LEU A 384 -53.96 -18.95 -1.03
C LEU A 384 -54.69 -18.82 0.29
N ILE A 385 -54.68 -17.64 0.95
CA ILE A 385 -55.25 -17.42 2.28
C ILE A 385 -56.55 -16.63 2.13
N PRO A 386 -57.71 -17.21 2.39
CA PRO A 386 -58.98 -16.49 2.33
C PRO A 386 -59.01 -15.31 3.31
N GLY A 387 -59.36 -14.11 2.82
CA GLY A 387 -59.41 -12.89 3.61
C GLY A 387 -58.08 -12.16 3.82
N ALA A 388 -56.99 -12.62 3.21
CA ALA A 388 -55.71 -11.91 3.25
C ALA A 388 -55.77 -10.60 2.43
N SER A 389 -55.34 -9.50 3.02
CA SER A 389 -55.25 -8.20 2.37
C SER A 389 -54.06 -8.16 1.38
N HIS A 390 -54.33 -7.80 0.14
CA HIS A 390 -53.27 -7.61 -0.86
C HIS A 390 -52.27 -6.49 -0.43
N ALA A 391 -52.80 -5.41 0.18
CA ALA A 391 -51.99 -4.29 0.65
C ALA A 391 -50.97 -4.73 1.73
N ASP A 392 -51.42 -5.56 2.69
CA ASP A 392 -50.55 -6.03 3.78
C ASP A 392 -49.43 -6.93 3.27
N TRP A 393 -49.71 -7.81 2.31
CA TRP A 393 -48.72 -8.69 1.76
C TRP A 393 -47.73 -7.98 0.79
N VAL A 394 -48.25 -6.99 0.05
CA VAL A 394 -47.36 -6.06 -0.71
C VAL A 394 -46.47 -5.29 0.26
N TYR A 395 -47.01 -4.78 1.37
CA TYR A 395 -46.20 -4.09 2.37
C TYR A 395 -45.10 -4.97 2.96
N ARG A 396 -45.39 -6.22 3.34
CA ARG A 396 -44.38 -7.21 3.79
C ARG A 396 -43.33 -7.49 2.73
N ALA A 397 -43.73 -7.59 1.48
CA ALA A 397 -42.81 -7.77 0.37
C ALA A 397 -41.86 -6.57 0.18
N LEU A 398 -42.36 -5.34 0.36
CA LEU A 398 -41.55 -4.12 0.31
C LEU A 398 -40.58 -4.06 1.50
N ILE A 399 -41.01 -4.44 2.71
CA ILE A 399 -40.11 -4.60 3.87
C ILE A 399 -38.96 -5.58 3.54
N LEU A 400 -39.30 -6.77 3.02
CA LEU A 400 -38.31 -7.77 2.63
C LEU A 400 -37.31 -7.21 1.62
N LEU A 401 -37.78 -6.43 0.65
CA LEU A 401 -36.99 -5.86 -0.42
C LEU A 401 -35.99 -4.82 0.13
N VAL A 402 -36.44 -3.95 1.06
CA VAL A 402 -35.58 -2.94 1.72
C VAL A 402 -34.53 -3.59 2.61
N ILE A 403 -34.90 -4.51 3.50
CA ILE A 403 -33.96 -5.18 4.44
C ILE A 403 -32.89 -5.96 3.69
N SER A 404 -33.23 -6.50 2.53
CA SER A 404 -32.36 -7.37 1.77
C SER A 404 -31.26 -6.65 1.00
N CYS A 405 -31.21 -5.30 0.97
CA CYS A 405 -30.09 -4.58 0.35
C CYS A 405 -28.77 -4.95 1.05
N PRO A 406 -27.74 -5.45 0.35
CA PRO A 406 -26.44 -5.77 0.95
C PRO A 406 -25.54 -4.53 1.14
N CYS A 407 -26.11 -3.31 1.18
CA CYS A 407 -25.39 -2.04 1.11
C CYS A 407 -24.29 -1.92 2.18
N GLY A 408 -24.61 -2.19 3.44
CA GLY A 408 -23.64 -2.13 4.54
C GLY A 408 -22.49 -3.15 4.40
N LEU A 409 -22.78 -4.33 3.82
CA LEU A 409 -21.80 -5.39 3.65
C LEU A 409 -20.77 -5.06 2.54
N VAL A 410 -21.27 -4.52 1.42
CA VAL A 410 -20.44 -4.18 0.24
C VAL A 410 -19.43 -3.07 0.56
N ILE A 411 -19.73 -2.22 1.55
CA ILE A 411 -18.89 -1.07 1.92
C ILE A 411 -17.94 -1.43 3.07
N SER A 412 -18.44 -2.12 4.09
CA SER A 412 -17.71 -2.43 5.33
C SER A 412 -16.45 -3.26 5.06
N ILE A 413 -16.50 -4.17 4.09
CA ILE A 413 -15.39 -5.08 3.80
C ILE A 413 -14.19 -4.37 3.19
N PRO A 414 -14.31 -3.62 2.07
CA PRO A 414 -13.20 -2.83 1.55
C PRO A 414 -12.64 -1.86 2.59
N LEU A 415 -13.51 -1.20 3.37
CA LEU A 415 -13.09 -0.25 4.40
C LEU A 415 -12.26 -0.92 5.49
N GLY A 416 -12.63 -2.14 5.91
CA GLY A 416 -11.84 -2.95 6.85
C GLY A 416 -10.45 -3.28 6.31
N TYR A 417 -10.33 -3.66 5.04
CA TYR A 417 -9.03 -3.92 4.40
C TYR A 417 -8.20 -2.64 4.25
N PHE A 418 -8.83 -1.51 3.89
CA PHE A 418 -8.13 -0.21 3.86
C PHE A 418 -7.59 0.17 5.23
N GLY A 419 -8.39 -0.04 6.28
CA GLY A 419 -7.93 0.16 7.67
C GLY A 419 -6.72 -0.71 8.01
N GLY A 420 -6.71 -1.97 7.57
CA GLY A 420 -5.58 -2.90 7.74
C GLY A 420 -4.31 -2.45 7.00
N ILE A 421 -4.44 -2.06 5.72
CA ILE A 421 -3.33 -1.55 4.90
C ILE A 421 -2.77 -0.25 5.51
N GLY A 422 -3.65 0.71 5.85
CA GLY A 422 -3.24 1.97 6.47
C GLY A 422 -2.62 1.79 7.85
N GLY A 423 -3.14 0.84 8.64
CA GLY A 423 -2.55 0.43 9.91
C GLY A 423 -1.15 -0.16 9.72
N GLY A 424 -0.97 -1.07 8.76
CA GLY A 424 0.34 -1.61 8.39
C GLY A 424 1.34 -0.54 8.00
N ALA A 425 0.93 0.40 7.15
CA ALA A 425 1.79 1.49 6.69
C ALA A 425 2.29 2.38 7.85
N LYS A 426 1.45 2.68 8.85
CA LYS A 426 1.84 3.40 10.08
C LYS A 426 2.90 2.65 10.91
N HIS A 427 2.97 1.34 10.78
CA HIS A 427 3.96 0.48 11.43
C HIS A 427 5.18 0.20 10.54
N GLY A 428 5.34 0.90 9.42
CA GLY A 428 6.42 0.68 8.46
C GLY A 428 6.29 -0.62 7.66
N ILE A 429 5.06 -1.14 7.50
CA ILE A 429 4.74 -2.35 6.74
C ILE A 429 3.84 -1.98 5.57
N LEU A 430 4.39 -1.93 4.37
CA LEU A 430 3.67 -1.56 3.16
C LEU A 430 3.13 -2.80 2.46
N ILE A 431 1.80 -2.93 2.39
CA ILE A 431 1.12 -4.09 1.80
C ILE A 431 0.49 -3.66 0.47
N LYS A 432 0.91 -4.27 -0.63
CA LYS A 432 0.52 -3.88 -2.00
C LYS A 432 -0.88 -4.35 -2.43
N GLY A 433 -1.71 -4.83 -1.50
CA GLY A 433 -3.08 -5.18 -1.82
C GLY A 433 -3.82 -5.96 -0.75
N SER A 434 -5.14 -5.85 -0.71
CA SER A 434 -6.00 -6.59 0.22
C SER A 434 -5.92 -8.11 0.02
N ALA A 435 -5.60 -8.58 -1.19
CA ALA A 435 -5.36 -10.00 -1.47
C ALA A 435 -4.20 -10.58 -0.63
N TYR A 436 -3.16 -9.78 -0.42
CA TYR A 436 -2.01 -10.22 0.36
C TYR A 436 -2.31 -10.29 1.86
N LEU A 437 -3.18 -9.36 2.38
CA LEU A 437 -3.70 -9.49 3.75
C LEU A 437 -4.44 -10.82 3.95
N ASP A 438 -5.32 -11.21 3.02
CA ASP A 438 -5.99 -12.51 3.10
C ASP A 438 -4.98 -13.68 3.06
N THR A 439 -3.99 -13.61 2.16
CA THR A 439 -2.97 -14.66 2.01
C THR A 439 -2.13 -14.79 3.27
N LEU A 440 -1.70 -13.67 3.89
CA LEU A 440 -0.94 -13.64 5.14
C LEU A 440 -1.68 -14.35 6.29
N THR A 441 -3.01 -14.35 6.31
CA THR A 441 -3.77 -15.07 7.34
C THR A 441 -3.74 -16.60 7.21
N ALA A 442 -3.40 -17.11 6.03
CA ALA A 442 -3.37 -18.55 5.71
C ALA A 442 -1.94 -19.13 5.69
N VAL A 443 -0.96 -18.32 6.09
CA VAL A 443 0.45 -18.71 6.10
C VAL A 443 0.72 -19.77 7.14
N LYS A 444 1.42 -20.83 6.73
CA LYS A 444 1.89 -21.91 7.58
C LYS A 444 3.39 -22.13 7.49
N THR A 445 4.00 -21.66 6.41
CA THR A 445 5.45 -21.76 6.19
C THR A 445 6.03 -20.39 5.91
N VAL A 446 7.10 -20.05 6.63
CA VAL A 446 7.88 -18.84 6.39
C VAL A 446 9.30 -19.24 6.04
N VAL A 447 9.77 -18.77 4.89
CA VAL A 447 11.10 -19.04 4.37
C VAL A 447 11.89 -17.74 4.39
N PHE A 448 13.02 -17.74 5.06
CA PHE A 448 13.93 -16.60 5.15
C PHE A 448 15.19 -16.83 4.32
N ASP A 449 15.66 -15.80 3.63
CA ASP A 449 17.07 -15.75 3.30
C ASP A 449 17.91 -15.56 4.57
N LYS A 450 19.19 -15.99 4.54
CA LYS A 450 20.09 -15.79 5.68
C LYS A 450 20.66 -14.37 5.70
N THR A 451 21.45 -14.05 4.66
CA THR A 451 22.33 -12.88 4.66
C THR A 451 21.57 -11.59 4.43
N GLY A 452 21.76 -10.57 5.30
CA GLY A 452 21.00 -9.33 5.22
C GLY A 452 19.56 -9.44 5.72
N THR A 453 19.01 -10.64 5.87
CA THR A 453 17.62 -10.89 6.30
C THR A 453 17.54 -11.34 7.76
N LEU A 454 18.08 -12.50 8.11
CA LEU A 454 18.20 -12.97 9.51
C LEU A 454 19.48 -12.47 10.18
N THR A 455 20.46 -12.09 9.39
CA THR A 455 21.75 -11.56 9.81
C THR A 455 21.92 -10.11 9.33
N LYS A 456 22.87 -9.40 9.93
CA LYS A 456 23.14 -7.99 9.60
C LYS A 456 23.86 -7.78 8.28
N GLY A 457 24.33 -8.86 7.62
CA GLY A 457 25.19 -8.78 6.45
C GLY A 457 26.59 -8.21 6.75
N THR A 458 26.92 -8.07 8.02
CA THR A 458 28.19 -7.56 8.50
C THR A 458 28.99 -8.68 9.13
N PHE A 459 30.15 -8.93 8.56
CA PHE A 459 31.06 -9.91 9.08
C PHE A 459 31.76 -9.39 10.34
N LYS A 460 31.85 -10.22 11.37
CA LYS A 460 32.63 -9.92 12.61
C LYS A 460 33.57 -11.04 12.92
N VAL A 461 34.75 -10.66 13.40
CA VAL A 461 35.70 -11.61 13.99
C VAL A 461 35.07 -12.18 15.26
N THR A 462 34.89 -13.50 15.29
CA THR A 462 34.24 -14.22 16.43
C THR A 462 35.26 -14.98 17.28
N LYS A 463 36.35 -15.40 16.66
CA LYS A 463 37.40 -16.16 17.32
C LYS A 463 38.73 -15.96 16.64
N ILE A 464 39.82 -15.88 17.41
CA ILE A 464 41.23 -15.92 16.96
C ILE A 464 41.88 -17.11 17.61
N GLU A 465 42.39 -18.02 16.78
CA GLU A 465 43.05 -19.24 17.27
C GLU A 465 44.50 -19.26 16.75
N PRO A 466 45.44 -18.83 17.61
CA PRO A 466 46.86 -18.89 17.26
C PRO A 466 47.41 -20.32 17.33
N ARG A 467 48.42 -20.63 16.50
CA ARG A 467 49.13 -21.89 16.46
C ARG A 467 50.66 -21.60 16.46
N ASN A 468 51.45 -22.62 16.71
CA ASN A 468 52.91 -22.58 16.55
C ASN A 468 53.61 -21.42 17.29
N SER A 469 53.20 -21.12 18.54
CA SER A 469 53.75 -20.08 19.42
C SER A 469 53.51 -18.63 18.96
N PHE A 470 52.55 -18.37 18.08
CA PHE A 470 52.05 -17.02 17.78
C PHE A 470 51.04 -16.60 18.86
N SER A 471 50.91 -15.30 19.10
CA SER A 471 49.86 -14.75 19.96
C SER A 471 48.66 -14.32 19.15
N GLU A 472 47.48 -14.17 19.81
CA GLU A 472 46.29 -13.63 19.17
C GLU A 472 46.51 -12.22 18.58
N SER A 473 47.30 -11.39 19.32
CA SER A 473 47.63 -10.04 18.89
C SER A 473 48.54 -10.02 17.64
N ASP A 474 49.47 -10.97 17.58
CA ASP A 474 50.34 -11.09 16.38
C ASP A 474 49.52 -11.54 15.15
N LEU A 475 48.69 -12.56 15.36
CA LEU A 475 47.82 -13.10 14.29
C LEU A 475 46.91 -12.02 13.72
N LEU A 476 46.27 -11.28 14.60
CA LEU A 476 45.38 -10.19 14.20
C LEU A 476 46.16 -9.05 13.50
N MET A 477 47.32 -8.69 14.02
CA MET A 477 48.16 -7.66 13.42
C MET A 477 48.58 -8.04 12.01
N TYR A 478 49.10 -9.24 11.80
CA TYR A 478 49.52 -9.70 10.49
C TYR A 478 48.36 -9.84 9.51
N ALA A 479 47.20 -10.34 9.96
CA ALA A 479 45.99 -10.41 9.16
C ALA A 479 45.53 -9.02 8.70
N ALA A 480 45.45 -8.07 9.64
CA ALA A 480 44.97 -6.72 9.31
C ALA A 480 45.89 -5.97 8.33
N HIS A 481 47.24 -6.21 8.42
CA HIS A 481 48.19 -5.63 7.45
C HIS A 481 48.10 -6.33 6.09
N ALA A 482 47.94 -7.67 6.06
CA ALA A 482 47.76 -8.38 4.80
C ALA A 482 46.54 -7.90 4.01
N GLU A 483 45.44 -7.62 4.74
CA GLU A 483 44.14 -7.21 4.19
C GLU A 483 43.99 -5.69 3.95
N VAL A 484 45.10 -4.89 4.10
CA VAL A 484 44.98 -3.41 4.04
C VAL A 484 44.53 -2.89 2.68
N HIS A 485 44.89 -3.56 1.59
CA HIS A 485 44.50 -3.19 0.23
C HIS A 485 43.24 -3.89 -0.29
N SER A 486 42.70 -4.86 0.46
CA SER A 486 41.52 -5.61 0.06
C SER A 486 40.23 -4.84 0.37
N ASN A 487 39.29 -4.79 -0.59
CA ASN A 487 37.96 -4.26 -0.41
C ASN A 487 36.95 -5.34 0.00
N HIS A 488 37.40 -6.55 0.27
CA HIS A 488 36.51 -7.64 0.67
C HIS A 488 35.86 -7.37 2.03
N PRO A 489 34.57 -7.66 2.28
CA PRO A 489 33.92 -7.44 3.59
C PRO A 489 34.60 -8.15 4.76
N ILE A 490 35.19 -9.31 4.53
CA ILE A 490 36.01 -10.06 5.49
C ILE A 490 37.24 -9.25 5.89
N ALA A 491 37.92 -8.67 4.91
CA ALA A 491 39.10 -7.83 5.13
C ALA A 491 38.73 -6.59 5.99
N GLN A 492 37.63 -5.95 5.67
CA GLN A 492 37.14 -4.82 6.46
C GLN A 492 36.88 -5.22 7.91
N SER A 493 36.20 -6.36 8.12
CA SER A 493 35.91 -6.90 9.47
C SER A 493 37.20 -7.14 10.31
N ILE A 494 38.23 -7.67 9.70
CA ILE A 494 39.54 -7.89 10.36
C ILE A 494 40.18 -6.55 10.74
N ARG A 495 40.18 -5.57 9.82
CA ARG A 495 40.74 -4.23 10.07
C ARG A 495 39.96 -3.49 11.17
N ASP A 496 38.65 -3.54 11.14
CA ASP A 496 37.78 -2.92 12.15
C ASP A 496 38.01 -3.53 13.53
N PHE A 497 38.15 -4.85 13.60
CA PHE A 497 38.45 -5.55 14.86
C PHE A 497 39.85 -5.23 15.38
N TYR A 498 40.84 -5.05 14.50
CA TYR A 498 42.19 -4.60 14.86
C TYR A 498 42.19 -3.20 15.47
N GLY A 499 41.33 -2.28 14.98
CA GLY A 499 41.02 -0.98 15.58
C GLY A 499 42.16 0.03 15.60
N LYS A 500 43.30 -0.26 14.96
CA LYS A 500 44.45 0.65 14.85
C LYS A 500 44.62 1.10 13.40
N THR A 501 45.05 2.36 13.23
CA THR A 501 45.38 2.89 11.89
C THR A 501 46.55 2.12 11.29
N ILE A 502 46.38 1.60 10.10
CA ILE A 502 47.41 0.90 9.34
C ILE A 502 47.88 1.84 8.24
N ASP A 503 49.20 2.06 8.14
CA ASP A 503 49.80 2.74 7.00
C ASP A 503 49.93 1.75 5.83
N PRO A 504 49.21 1.91 4.71
CA PRO A 504 49.31 1.00 3.59
C PRO A 504 50.70 0.90 3.00
N SER A 505 51.54 1.93 3.17
CA SER A 505 52.91 1.97 2.61
C SER A 505 53.90 0.98 3.23
N VAL A 506 53.57 0.44 4.43
CA VAL A 506 54.44 -0.54 5.10
C VAL A 506 54.24 -1.98 4.60
N VAL A 507 53.25 -2.20 3.73
CA VAL A 507 52.95 -3.49 3.11
C VAL A 507 53.44 -3.48 1.68
N SER A 508 54.26 -4.46 1.33
CA SER A 508 54.78 -4.66 -0.04
C SER A 508 54.37 -6.02 -0.61
N ASP A 509 54.69 -6.23 -1.89
CA ASP A 509 54.45 -7.50 -2.60
C ASP A 509 53.01 -8.04 -2.47
N TYR A 510 52.03 -7.11 -2.47
CA TYR A 510 50.61 -7.47 -2.37
C TYR A 510 50.11 -8.14 -3.65
N GLU A 511 49.60 -9.35 -3.50
CA GLU A 511 49.03 -10.15 -4.59
C GLU A 511 47.71 -10.78 -4.12
N GLU A 512 46.63 -10.49 -4.83
CA GLU A 512 45.33 -11.15 -4.58
C GLU A 512 45.26 -12.42 -5.46
N ILE A 513 45.08 -13.57 -4.82
CA ILE A 513 45.01 -14.88 -5.47
C ILE A 513 43.53 -15.25 -5.55
N ALA A 514 42.92 -15.05 -6.72
CA ALA A 514 41.49 -15.22 -6.93
C ALA A 514 40.97 -16.57 -6.40
N GLY A 515 39.94 -16.53 -5.55
CA GLY A 515 39.29 -17.69 -4.94
C GLY A 515 40.14 -18.42 -3.87
N HIS A 516 41.30 -17.88 -3.47
CA HIS A 516 42.18 -18.48 -2.47
C HIS A 516 42.50 -17.55 -1.32
N GLY A 517 42.85 -16.30 -1.56
CA GLY A 517 43.25 -15.33 -0.55
C GLY A 517 44.32 -14.35 -1.04
N ILE A 518 45.16 -13.92 -0.13
CA ILE A 518 46.14 -12.84 -0.34
C ILE A 518 47.53 -13.29 0.07
N ARG A 519 48.52 -12.84 -0.70
CA ARG A 519 49.94 -12.85 -0.37
C ARG A 519 50.40 -11.41 -0.20
N ALA A 520 51.11 -11.12 0.89
CA ALA A 520 51.68 -9.79 1.14
C ALA A 520 52.95 -9.88 1.95
N SER A 521 53.80 -8.86 1.93
CA SER A 521 55.01 -8.75 2.73
C SER A 521 54.88 -7.60 3.73
N PHE A 522 55.10 -7.88 5.02
CA PHE A 522 55.12 -6.89 6.10
C PHE A 522 56.22 -7.21 7.10
N GLN A 523 57.05 -6.23 7.46
CA GLN A 523 58.18 -6.39 8.37
C GLN A 523 59.18 -7.49 7.92
N ASN A 524 59.47 -7.57 6.62
CA ASN A 524 60.33 -8.60 6.01
C ASN A 524 59.80 -10.04 6.14
N LYS A 525 58.54 -10.23 6.47
CA LYS A 525 57.86 -11.53 6.53
C LYS A 525 56.85 -11.65 5.42
N VAL A 526 56.80 -12.80 4.78
CA VAL A 526 55.75 -13.13 3.80
C VAL A 526 54.54 -13.63 4.57
N ILE A 527 53.40 -12.96 4.37
CA ILE A 527 52.09 -13.31 4.95
C ILE A 527 51.22 -13.95 3.87
N LEU A 528 50.64 -15.08 4.17
CA LEU A 528 49.56 -15.66 3.41
C LEU A 528 48.30 -15.60 4.27
N ALA A 529 47.24 -14.98 3.75
CA ALA A 529 45.95 -14.90 4.41
C ALA A 529 44.84 -15.38 3.46
N GLY A 530 44.11 -16.40 3.80
CA GLY A 530 43.09 -16.92 2.91
C GLY A 530 42.37 -18.19 3.39
N ASN A 531 41.73 -18.89 2.47
CA ASN A 531 41.05 -20.14 2.78
C ASN A 531 42.02 -21.33 2.83
N ASP A 532 41.54 -22.48 3.26
CA ASP A 532 42.27 -23.73 3.36
C ASP A 532 42.98 -24.12 2.03
N ARG A 533 42.36 -23.86 0.89
CA ARG A 533 42.92 -24.14 -0.44
C ARG A 533 44.20 -23.35 -0.70
N LEU A 534 44.35 -22.15 -0.12
CA LEU A 534 45.57 -21.36 -0.23
C LEU A 534 46.73 -22.08 0.46
N LEU A 535 46.50 -22.60 1.65
CA LEU A 535 47.55 -23.33 2.40
C LEU A 535 47.98 -24.60 1.68
N HIS A 536 47.01 -25.37 1.15
CA HIS A 536 47.32 -26.57 0.37
C HIS A 536 48.10 -26.25 -0.91
N ARG A 537 47.77 -25.17 -1.60
CA ARG A 537 48.47 -24.71 -2.82
C ARG A 537 49.91 -24.35 -2.53
N GLU A 538 50.18 -23.70 -1.40
CA GLU A 538 51.52 -23.26 -0.99
C GLU A 538 52.25 -24.33 -0.15
N ASN A 539 51.71 -25.55 -0.06
CA ASN A 539 52.24 -26.69 0.71
C ASN A 539 52.55 -26.36 2.18
N ILE A 540 51.69 -25.62 2.82
CA ILE A 540 51.76 -25.29 4.25
C ILE A 540 51.08 -26.39 5.07
N ASP A 541 51.86 -27.03 5.95
CA ASP A 541 51.37 -28.07 6.85
C ASP A 541 50.50 -27.44 7.96
N HIS A 542 49.27 -27.92 8.13
CA HIS A 542 48.30 -27.44 9.11
C HIS A 542 47.30 -28.54 9.50
N ASP A 543 46.74 -28.41 10.70
CA ASP A 543 45.87 -29.42 11.37
C ASP A 543 44.36 -28.98 11.44
N THR A 544 43.98 -28.01 10.60
CA THR A 544 42.69 -27.30 10.79
C THR A 544 41.79 -27.28 9.56
N CYS A 545 41.88 -28.34 8.71
CA CYS A 545 41.06 -28.44 7.48
C CYS A 545 39.52 -28.52 7.79
N ASP A 546 39.13 -29.00 8.97
CA ASP A 546 37.71 -29.22 9.35
C ASP A 546 37.16 -28.13 10.29
N VAL A 547 37.76 -26.95 10.35
CA VAL A 547 37.25 -25.87 11.21
C VAL A 547 35.97 -25.29 10.61
N MET A 548 34.95 -25.19 11.43
CA MET A 548 33.62 -24.74 11.03
C MET A 548 33.52 -23.23 10.84
N GLY A 549 32.88 -22.78 9.76
CA GLY A 549 32.55 -21.38 9.48
C GLY A 549 33.37 -20.73 8.37
N THR A 550 33.23 -19.42 8.24
CA THR A 550 34.10 -18.63 7.35
C THR A 550 35.41 -18.35 8.08
N ILE A 551 36.48 -18.88 7.57
CA ILE A 551 37.78 -18.86 8.21
C ILE A 551 38.82 -18.23 7.30
N VAL A 552 39.62 -17.37 7.90
CA VAL A 552 40.85 -16.85 7.27
C VAL A 552 42.02 -17.50 7.99
N HIS A 553 42.70 -18.41 7.30
CA HIS A 553 43.96 -19.02 7.73
C HIS A 553 45.11 -18.06 7.48
N LEU A 554 46.04 -18.03 8.41
CA LEU A 554 47.28 -17.26 8.27
C LEU A 554 48.50 -18.16 8.31
N ALA A 555 49.43 -17.88 7.43
CA ALA A 555 50.76 -18.43 7.47
C ALA A 555 51.81 -17.32 7.31
N LEU A 556 52.93 -17.45 8.03
CA LEU A 556 54.02 -16.49 8.09
C LEU A 556 55.33 -17.21 7.76
N ASP A 557 56.04 -16.75 6.70
CA ASP A 557 57.27 -17.34 6.21
C ASP A 557 57.22 -18.87 6.00
N GLY A 558 56.07 -19.35 5.45
CA GLY A 558 55.84 -20.77 5.20
C GLY A 558 55.48 -21.60 6.44
N ARG A 559 55.22 -20.98 7.59
CA ARG A 559 54.77 -21.65 8.81
C ARG A 559 53.34 -21.26 9.13
N TYR A 560 52.49 -22.25 9.42
CA TYR A 560 51.11 -21.99 9.83
C TYR A 560 51.05 -21.22 11.16
N ALA A 561 50.37 -20.08 11.15
CA ALA A 561 50.29 -19.20 12.32
C ALA A 561 48.97 -19.36 13.09
N GLY A 562 47.90 -19.82 12.44
CA GLY A 562 46.61 -19.99 13.03
C GLY A 562 45.47 -19.51 12.13
N TYR A 563 44.30 -19.31 12.69
CA TYR A 563 43.14 -18.85 11.92
C TYR A 563 42.28 -17.84 12.67
N ILE A 564 41.57 -17.06 11.90
CA ILE A 564 40.58 -16.11 12.37
C ILE A 564 39.19 -16.58 11.86
N SER A 565 38.27 -16.88 12.81
CA SER A 565 36.89 -17.20 12.48
C SER A 565 36.06 -15.93 12.35
N ILE A 566 35.29 -15.86 11.30
CA ILE A 566 34.44 -14.72 10.98
C ILE A 566 33.02 -15.23 10.78
N ALA A 567 32.04 -14.58 11.40
CA ALA A 567 30.64 -14.91 11.23
C ALA A 567 29.83 -13.66 10.92
N ASP A 568 28.77 -13.85 10.17
CA ASP A 568 27.76 -12.82 9.96
C ASP A 568 26.90 -12.73 11.24
N GLU A 569 26.73 -11.52 11.76
CA GLU A 569 26.04 -11.27 13.04
C GLU A 569 24.53 -11.46 12.87
N ILE A 570 23.92 -12.31 13.69
CA ILE A 570 22.46 -12.48 13.74
C ILE A 570 21.83 -11.18 14.25
N LYS A 571 20.73 -10.76 13.63
CA LYS A 571 19.97 -9.57 14.07
C LYS A 571 19.39 -9.78 15.46
N ASP A 572 19.37 -8.74 16.25
CA ASP A 572 19.03 -8.78 17.68
C ASP A 572 17.59 -9.28 17.93
N ASP A 573 16.67 -9.00 17.00
CA ASP A 573 15.27 -9.38 17.08
C ASP A 573 14.92 -10.70 16.36
N ALA A 574 15.87 -11.33 15.63
CA ALA A 574 15.61 -12.52 14.81
C ALA A 574 15.06 -13.69 15.63
N VAL A 575 15.67 -14.00 16.80
CA VAL A 575 15.19 -15.10 17.66
C VAL A 575 13.76 -14.83 18.14
N GLN A 576 13.47 -13.58 18.53
CA GLN A 576 12.13 -13.19 18.99
C GLN A 576 11.12 -13.23 17.82
N ALA A 577 11.54 -12.84 16.61
CA ALA A 577 10.73 -12.94 15.39
C ALA A 577 10.26 -14.37 15.14
N ILE A 578 11.18 -15.34 15.16
CA ILE A 578 10.86 -16.76 14.97
C ILE A 578 9.87 -17.26 16.02
N ARG A 579 10.09 -16.92 17.30
CA ARG A 579 9.17 -17.29 18.39
C ARG A 579 7.77 -16.69 18.18
N ASN A 580 7.69 -15.44 17.76
CA ASN A 580 6.42 -14.78 17.52
C ASN A 580 5.68 -15.39 16.31
N LEU A 581 6.39 -15.74 15.24
CA LEU A 581 5.81 -16.45 14.09
C LEU A 581 5.17 -17.79 14.52
N LYS A 582 5.87 -18.58 15.31
CA LYS A 582 5.34 -19.86 15.84
C LYS A 582 4.10 -19.65 16.73
N ARG A 583 4.07 -18.59 17.56
CA ARG A 583 2.87 -18.23 18.36
C ARG A 583 1.68 -17.84 17.51
N LEU A 584 1.90 -17.24 16.33
CA LEU A 584 0.84 -16.85 15.40
C LEU A 584 0.32 -18.00 14.54
N GLY A 585 0.83 -19.23 14.74
CA GLY A 585 0.36 -20.44 14.06
C GLY A 585 1.13 -20.78 12.80
N VAL A 586 2.32 -20.21 12.60
CA VAL A 586 3.29 -20.67 11.59
C VAL A 586 3.83 -22.04 12.05
N GLU A 587 3.72 -23.02 11.18
CA GLU A 587 4.06 -24.42 11.51
C GLU A 587 5.51 -24.75 11.16
N ARG A 588 6.07 -24.08 10.14
CA ARG A 588 7.42 -24.34 9.66
C ARG A 588 8.13 -23.03 9.32
N VAL A 589 9.33 -22.85 9.87
CA VAL A 589 10.22 -21.73 9.55
C VAL A 589 11.51 -22.29 8.99
N VAL A 590 11.84 -21.92 7.75
CA VAL A 590 12.96 -22.47 6.95
C VAL A 590 13.94 -21.36 6.62
N MET A 591 15.22 -21.67 6.55
CA MET A 591 16.25 -20.76 6.07
C MET A 591 16.86 -21.27 4.75
N LEU A 592 16.99 -20.40 3.75
CA LEU A 592 17.76 -20.66 2.54
C LEU A 592 19.10 -19.91 2.61
N THR A 593 20.20 -20.56 2.25
CA THR A 593 21.52 -19.92 2.27
C THR A 593 22.48 -20.54 1.25
N GLY A 594 23.38 -19.71 0.73
CA GLY A 594 24.54 -20.16 -0.05
C GLY A 594 25.70 -20.69 0.81
N ASP A 595 25.61 -20.55 2.13
CA ASP A 595 26.64 -21.04 3.04
C ASP A 595 26.71 -22.57 3.04
N ASN A 596 27.84 -23.10 3.56
CA ASN A 596 27.99 -24.53 3.77
C ASN A 596 27.03 -25.06 4.85
N ASP A 597 26.79 -26.37 4.81
CA ASP A 597 25.84 -27.06 5.72
C ASP A 597 26.13 -26.83 7.21
N THR A 598 27.39 -26.79 7.58
CA THR A 598 27.83 -26.64 8.98
C THR A 598 27.45 -25.27 9.53
N THR A 599 27.74 -24.19 8.78
CA THR A 599 27.40 -22.81 9.17
C THR A 599 25.87 -22.63 9.19
N ALA A 600 25.17 -23.15 8.20
CA ALA A 600 23.72 -23.07 8.11
C ALA A 600 23.05 -23.77 9.31
N LYS A 601 23.52 -24.97 9.69
CA LYS A 601 23.05 -25.72 10.83
C LYS A 601 23.25 -24.98 12.16
N GLN A 602 24.39 -24.35 12.33
CA GLN A 602 24.69 -23.57 13.53
C GLN A 602 23.72 -22.38 13.68
N VAL A 603 23.51 -21.61 12.61
CA VAL A 603 22.58 -20.47 12.60
C VAL A 603 21.15 -20.94 12.81
N ALA A 604 20.72 -22.02 12.14
CA ALA A 604 19.39 -22.58 12.31
C ALA A 604 19.11 -23.01 13.75
N ASN A 605 20.06 -23.68 14.40
CA ASN A 605 19.94 -24.08 15.80
C ASN A 605 19.89 -22.87 16.76
N GLN A 606 20.71 -21.87 16.51
CA GLN A 606 20.75 -20.64 17.34
C GLN A 606 19.45 -19.85 17.25
N LEU A 607 18.84 -19.80 16.07
CA LEU A 607 17.56 -19.12 15.82
C LEU A 607 16.34 -19.97 16.20
N GLY A 608 16.51 -21.31 16.37
CA GLY A 608 15.41 -22.25 16.62
C GLY A 608 14.51 -22.44 15.40
N LEU A 609 15.11 -22.50 14.20
CA LEU A 609 14.43 -22.82 12.94
C LEU A 609 14.04 -24.30 12.87
N ASP A 610 13.03 -24.62 12.07
CA ASP A 610 12.57 -25.99 11.90
C ASP A 610 13.35 -26.73 10.80
N ASP A 611 13.91 -25.97 9.82
CA ASP A 611 14.66 -26.54 8.70
C ASP A 611 15.59 -25.51 8.06
N TYR A 612 16.55 -25.96 7.26
CA TYR A 612 17.41 -25.11 6.46
C TYR A 612 17.86 -25.83 5.19
N LEU A 613 18.18 -25.06 4.14
CA LEU A 613 18.77 -25.54 2.91
C LEU A 613 20.06 -24.75 2.65
N ALA A 614 21.17 -25.45 2.56
CA ALA A 614 22.52 -24.91 2.45
C ALA A 614 23.13 -25.13 1.06
N ASN A 615 24.26 -24.47 0.76
CA ASN A 615 25.01 -24.57 -0.50
C ASN A 615 24.18 -24.20 -1.75
N LEU A 616 23.19 -23.31 -1.61
CA LEU A 616 22.30 -22.92 -2.70
C LEU A 616 22.91 -21.80 -3.56
N LEU A 617 22.93 -21.99 -4.86
CA LEU A 617 23.11 -20.90 -5.82
C LEU A 617 21.79 -20.10 -5.94
N PRO A 618 21.81 -18.88 -6.48
CA PRO A 618 20.60 -18.08 -6.66
C PRO A 618 19.47 -18.80 -7.40
N GLU A 619 19.77 -19.58 -8.43
CA GLU A 619 18.83 -20.42 -9.19
C GLU A 619 18.28 -21.56 -8.34
N ASP A 620 19.10 -22.20 -7.51
CA ASP A 620 18.68 -23.28 -6.62
C ASP A 620 17.69 -22.79 -5.54
N LYS A 621 17.78 -21.54 -5.13
CA LYS A 621 16.81 -20.92 -4.20
C LYS A 621 15.40 -20.89 -4.80
N VAL A 622 15.27 -20.61 -6.11
CA VAL A 622 13.98 -20.64 -6.82
C VAL A 622 13.42 -22.06 -6.84
N ASP A 623 14.22 -23.04 -7.18
CA ASP A 623 13.81 -24.44 -7.17
C ASP A 623 13.44 -24.91 -5.76
N ALA A 624 14.14 -24.44 -4.73
CA ALA A 624 13.85 -24.75 -3.33
C ALA A 624 12.48 -24.21 -2.90
N ILE A 625 12.16 -22.95 -3.23
CA ILE A 625 10.86 -22.36 -2.90
C ILE A 625 9.73 -23.06 -3.66
N GLU A 626 9.93 -23.43 -4.94
CA GLU A 626 8.94 -24.20 -5.70
C GLU A 626 8.66 -25.59 -5.10
N LYS A 627 9.67 -26.28 -4.62
CA LYS A 627 9.50 -27.55 -3.90
C LYS A 627 8.72 -27.36 -2.60
N ILE A 628 9.02 -26.31 -1.84
CA ILE A 628 8.30 -26.00 -0.60
C ILE A 628 6.84 -25.65 -0.90
N LEU A 629 6.56 -24.86 -1.93
CA LEU A 629 5.20 -24.53 -2.38
C LEU A 629 4.42 -25.80 -2.78
N ALA A 630 5.04 -26.70 -3.55
CA ALA A 630 4.41 -27.96 -3.96
C ALA A 630 4.07 -28.86 -2.77
N GLN A 631 4.89 -28.87 -1.71
CA GLN A 631 4.67 -29.63 -0.48
C GLN A 631 3.59 -29.00 0.43
N SER A 632 3.40 -27.69 0.37
CA SER A 632 2.51 -26.94 1.27
C SER A 632 1.02 -27.10 0.95
N GLY A 633 0.65 -27.66 -0.20
CA GLY A 633 -0.73 -27.94 -0.59
C GLY A 633 -1.61 -26.68 -0.60
N LYS A 634 -2.57 -26.61 0.34
CA LYS A 634 -3.45 -25.41 0.48
C LYS A 634 -2.88 -24.34 1.40
N SER A 635 -1.84 -24.64 2.15
CA SER A 635 -1.19 -23.72 3.06
C SER A 635 -0.33 -22.71 2.28
N LYS A 636 -0.23 -21.49 2.77
CA LYS A 636 0.48 -20.43 2.10
C LYS A 636 1.91 -20.30 2.60
N VAL A 637 2.82 -19.96 1.68
CA VAL A 637 4.25 -19.84 1.90
C VAL A 637 4.66 -18.37 1.70
N ILE A 638 5.33 -17.79 2.69
CA ILE A 638 6.02 -16.51 2.59
C ILE A 638 7.49 -16.78 2.28
N PHE A 639 8.07 -15.96 1.42
CA PHE A 639 9.52 -15.79 1.33
C PHE A 639 9.91 -14.38 1.76
N VAL A 640 10.96 -14.28 2.58
CA VAL A 640 11.50 -13.03 3.13
C VAL A 640 12.96 -12.91 2.72
N GLY A 641 13.31 -11.83 2.03
CA GLY A 641 14.66 -11.56 1.57
C GLY A 641 14.98 -10.06 1.56
N ASP A 642 16.24 -9.69 1.35
CA ASP A 642 16.69 -8.29 1.22
C ASP A 642 16.46 -7.72 -0.19
N GLY A 643 16.19 -8.57 -1.14
CA GLY A 643 15.66 -8.29 -2.47
C GLY A 643 16.64 -7.97 -3.58
N ILE A 644 17.93 -7.83 -3.34
CA ILE A 644 18.89 -7.58 -4.43
C ILE A 644 19.09 -8.86 -5.25
N ASN A 645 19.38 -9.96 -4.57
CA ASN A 645 19.64 -11.26 -5.21
C ASN A 645 18.40 -12.19 -5.18
N ASP A 646 17.44 -11.89 -4.33
CA ASP A 646 16.30 -12.74 -4.06
C ASP A 646 15.01 -12.35 -4.81
N ALA A 647 15.04 -11.30 -5.65
CA ALA A 647 13.89 -10.84 -6.41
C ALA A 647 13.14 -11.97 -7.17
N PRO A 648 13.83 -12.94 -7.83
CA PRO A 648 13.15 -14.05 -8.48
C PRO A 648 12.43 -14.99 -7.49
N VAL A 649 12.99 -15.18 -6.29
CA VAL A 649 12.42 -16.02 -5.23
C VAL A 649 11.24 -15.33 -4.58
N ILE A 650 11.37 -14.01 -4.29
CA ILE A 650 10.30 -13.14 -3.79
C ILE A 650 9.07 -13.20 -4.71
N ALA A 651 9.29 -13.07 -6.03
CA ALA A 651 8.21 -13.10 -7.02
C ALA A 651 7.50 -14.48 -7.11
N ARG A 652 8.15 -15.54 -6.67
CA ARG A 652 7.65 -16.91 -6.82
C ARG A 652 6.81 -17.38 -5.63
N ALA A 653 7.03 -16.84 -4.43
CA ALA A 653 6.27 -17.19 -3.23
C ALA A 653 4.79 -16.80 -3.32
N ASP A 654 3.93 -17.38 -2.47
CA ASP A 654 2.54 -16.93 -2.33
C ASP A 654 2.45 -15.47 -1.85
N VAL A 655 3.39 -15.05 -0.99
CA VAL A 655 3.65 -13.66 -0.62
C VAL A 655 5.16 -13.45 -0.52
N GLY A 656 5.67 -12.57 -1.35
CA GLY A 656 7.05 -12.12 -1.27
C GLY A 656 7.19 -10.90 -0.37
N ILE A 657 8.09 -10.97 0.60
CA ILE A 657 8.38 -9.87 1.53
C ILE A 657 9.81 -9.37 1.31
N ALA A 658 9.95 -8.09 1.01
CA ALA A 658 11.26 -7.44 0.98
C ALA A 658 11.54 -6.73 2.31
N MET A 659 12.74 -6.93 2.86
CA MET A 659 13.22 -6.27 4.06
C MET A 659 14.21 -5.15 3.74
N GLY A 660 14.28 -4.15 4.65
CA GLY A 660 15.27 -3.09 4.53
C GLY A 660 15.14 -2.27 3.25
N ALA A 661 13.92 -2.00 2.81
CA ALA A 661 13.56 -1.41 1.51
C ALA A 661 14.29 -0.10 1.14
N LEU A 662 15.11 0.43 2.01
CA LEU A 662 15.87 1.66 1.82
C LEU A 662 17.06 1.50 0.86
N GLY A 663 17.35 0.26 0.38
CA GLY A 663 18.53 -0.06 -0.43
C GLY A 663 18.26 -0.66 -1.82
N SER A 664 17.11 -1.28 -2.07
CA SER A 664 16.87 -2.01 -3.33
C SER A 664 15.54 -1.67 -3.98
N ASP A 665 15.59 -0.84 -5.01
CA ASP A 665 14.42 -0.50 -5.82
C ASP A 665 13.79 -1.74 -6.49
N ALA A 666 14.61 -2.71 -6.93
CA ALA A 666 14.15 -3.94 -7.55
C ALA A 666 13.33 -4.82 -6.57
N ALA A 667 13.74 -4.87 -5.29
CA ALA A 667 13.01 -5.58 -4.26
C ALA A 667 11.66 -4.94 -3.95
N ILE A 668 11.66 -3.61 -3.83
CA ILE A 668 10.42 -2.85 -3.61
C ILE A 668 9.44 -3.12 -4.75
N GLU A 669 9.90 -3.15 -6.00
CA GLU A 669 9.03 -3.36 -7.16
C GLU A 669 8.45 -4.77 -7.19
N THR A 670 9.23 -5.77 -6.87
CA THR A 670 8.88 -7.19 -7.00
C THR A 670 8.06 -7.73 -5.81
N ALA A 671 8.34 -7.27 -4.58
CA ALA A 671 7.70 -7.80 -3.38
C ALA A 671 6.22 -7.40 -3.27
N ASP A 672 5.42 -8.24 -2.63
CA ASP A 672 4.01 -8.00 -2.31
C ASP A 672 3.82 -7.23 -1.00
N VAL A 673 4.77 -7.39 -0.09
CA VAL A 673 4.88 -6.66 1.18
C VAL A 673 6.30 -6.12 1.32
N VAL A 674 6.40 -4.87 1.74
CA VAL A 674 7.69 -4.19 1.92
C VAL A 674 7.82 -3.76 3.37
N LEU A 675 8.87 -4.20 4.04
CA LEU A 675 9.21 -3.78 5.39
C LEU A 675 10.20 -2.62 5.31
N MET A 676 9.81 -1.46 5.85
CA MET A 676 10.63 -0.25 5.81
C MET A 676 11.84 -0.32 6.72
N THR A 677 11.74 -1.16 7.75
CA THR A 677 12.84 -1.44 8.70
C THR A 677 13.51 -2.76 8.38
N ASP A 678 14.75 -2.86 8.79
CA ASP A 678 15.56 -4.07 8.61
C ASP A 678 15.39 -5.04 9.79
N ALA A 679 14.14 -5.21 10.28
CA ALA A 679 13.79 -6.00 11.44
C ALA A 679 12.93 -7.23 11.10
N PRO A 680 13.43 -8.46 11.27
CA PRO A 680 12.67 -9.70 11.06
C PRO A 680 11.37 -9.79 11.86
N SER A 681 11.28 -9.14 13.02
CA SER A 681 10.07 -9.10 13.86
C SER A 681 8.86 -8.50 13.16
N LYS A 682 9.07 -7.62 12.17
CA LYS A 682 8.00 -7.00 11.37
C LYS A 682 7.23 -8.01 10.51
N VAL A 683 7.82 -9.15 10.18
CA VAL A 683 7.10 -10.24 9.48
C VAL A 683 5.97 -10.79 10.36
N ALA A 684 6.25 -11.03 11.64
CA ALA A 684 5.24 -11.48 12.59
C ALA A 684 4.16 -10.41 12.82
N GLU A 685 4.54 -9.13 12.86
CA GLU A 685 3.61 -8.01 12.99
C GLU A 685 2.70 -7.88 11.75
N ALA A 686 3.23 -8.09 10.54
CA ALA A 686 2.43 -8.12 9.30
C ALA A 686 1.35 -9.21 9.33
N ILE A 687 1.70 -10.42 9.77
CA ILE A 687 0.73 -11.52 9.93
C ILE A 687 -0.32 -11.17 11.00
N GLN A 688 0.08 -10.55 12.12
CA GLN A 688 -0.84 -10.15 13.18
C GLN A 688 -1.84 -9.09 12.70
N ILE A 689 -1.39 -8.08 11.94
CA ILE A 689 -2.25 -7.07 11.33
C ILE A 689 -3.25 -7.74 10.38
N ALA A 690 -2.77 -8.66 9.54
CA ALA A 690 -3.61 -9.41 8.62
C ALA A 690 -4.71 -10.21 9.34
N GLN A 691 -4.35 -10.95 10.40
CA GLN A 691 -5.28 -11.73 11.20
C GLN A 691 -6.33 -10.85 11.89
N LYS A 692 -5.93 -9.71 12.48
CA LYS A 692 -6.86 -8.74 13.10
C LYS A 692 -7.81 -8.14 12.07
N THR A 693 -7.28 -7.73 10.91
CA THR A 693 -8.08 -7.18 9.82
C THR A 693 -9.14 -8.19 9.36
N ARG A 694 -8.74 -9.43 9.11
CA ARG A 694 -9.68 -10.49 8.74
C ARG A 694 -10.73 -10.75 9.82
N GLN A 695 -10.33 -10.76 11.08
CA GLN A 695 -11.25 -10.95 12.20
C GLN A 695 -12.32 -9.86 12.23
N ILE A 696 -11.95 -8.59 12.07
CA ILE A 696 -12.88 -7.46 12.00
C ILE A 696 -13.81 -7.62 10.80
N VAL A 697 -13.28 -7.92 9.62
CA VAL A 697 -14.09 -8.14 8.40
C VAL A 697 -15.11 -9.26 8.61
N ILE A 698 -14.71 -10.40 9.18
CA ILE A 698 -15.63 -11.51 9.46
C ILE A 698 -16.67 -11.12 10.50
N GLN A 699 -16.29 -10.43 11.59
CA GLN A 699 -17.23 -9.94 12.60
C GLN A 699 -18.27 -9.02 11.97
N ASN A 700 -17.87 -8.10 11.10
CA ASN A 700 -18.79 -7.21 10.39
C ASN A 700 -19.76 -7.99 9.48
N ILE A 701 -19.25 -9.01 8.76
CA ILE A 701 -20.09 -9.88 7.93
C ILE A 701 -21.13 -10.63 8.77
N VAL A 702 -20.69 -11.27 9.85
CA VAL A 702 -21.57 -12.08 10.72
C VAL A 702 -22.61 -11.20 11.38
N LEU A 703 -22.20 -10.08 11.96
CA LEU A 703 -23.14 -9.12 12.58
C LEU A 703 -24.17 -8.63 11.57
N ALA A 704 -23.72 -8.27 10.36
CA ALA A 704 -24.59 -7.85 9.27
C ALA A 704 -25.61 -8.92 8.90
N MET A 705 -25.19 -10.16 8.76
CA MET A 705 -26.10 -11.25 8.36
C MET A 705 -27.08 -11.63 9.46
N VAL A 706 -26.64 -11.64 10.72
CA VAL A 706 -27.52 -11.95 11.87
C VAL A 706 -28.65 -10.93 12.02
N ILE A 707 -28.31 -9.64 12.02
CA ILE A 707 -29.32 -8.59 12.16
C ILE A 707 -30.30 -8.63 10.97
N LYS A 708 -29.79 -8.79 9.73
CA LYS A 708 -30.66 -8.94 8.53
C LYS A 708 -31.58 -10.15 8.65
N GLY A 709 -31.07 -11.29 9.08
CA GLY A 709 -31.88 -12.50 9.29
C GLY A 709 -33.01 -12.28 10.29
N VAL A 710 -32.72 -11.61 11.40
CA VAL A 710 -33.75 -11.26 12.41
C VAL A 710 -34.81 -10.36 11.81
N PHE A 711 -34.45 -9.26 11.16
CA PHE A 711 -35.42 -8.32 10.60
C PHE A 711 -36.18 -8.90 9.40
N ILE A 712 -35.60 -9.76 8.59
CA ILE A 712 -36.29 -10.52 7.54
C ILE A 712 -37.37 -11.39 8.18
N ALA A 713 -37.05 -12.12 9.26
CA ALA A 713 -38.01 -12.95 9.97
C ALA A 713 -39.16 -12.11 10.58
N LEU A 714 -38.84 -11.01 11.25
CA LEU A 714 -39.82 -10.09 11.81
C LEU A 714 -40.72 -9.45 10.74
N GLY A 715 -40.13 -9.04 9.61
CA GLY A 715 -40.89 -8.45 8.49
C GLY A 715 -41.81 -9.44 7.79
N THR A 716 -41.42 -10.70 7.63
CA THR A 716 -42.26 -11.75 7.04
C THR A 716 -43.42 -12.14 7.93
N ILE A 717 -43.25 -12.10 9.26
CA ILE A 717 -44.33 -12.33 10.25
C ILE A 717 -45.26 -11.11 10.36
N GLY A 718 -44.81 -9.93 9.89
CA GLY A 718 -45.58 -8.67 9.95
C GLY A 718 -45.40 -7.91 11.25
N LEU A 719 -44.34 -8.18 12.01
CA LEU A 719 -43.98 -7.50 13.26
C LEU A 719 -43.02 -6.33 13.04
N ALA A 720 -42.33 -6.28 11.93
CA ALA A 720 -41.43 -5.15 11.59
C ALA A 720 -42.12 -4.21 10.60
N THR A 721 -41.82 -2.92 10.73
CA THR A 721 -42.20 -1.84 9.80
C THR A 721 -41.11 -1.49 8.84
N LEU A 722 -41.39 -0.69 7.80
CA LEU A 722 -40.38 -0.16 6.89
C LEU A 722 -39.34 0.71 7.60
N TRP A 723 -39.75 1.44 8.67
CA TRP A 723 -38.84 2.24 9.50
C TRP A 723 -37.72 1.39 10.15
N GLU A 724 -38.15 0.32 10.82
CA GLU A 724 -37.23 -0.60 11.48
C GLU A 724 -36.33 -1.33 10.49
N ALA A 725 -36.88 -1.65 9.31
CA ALA A 725 -36.17 -2.27 8.23
C ALA A 725 -34.95 -1.42 7.73
N VAL A 726 -35.21 -0.14 7.53
CA VAL A 726 -34.17 0.80 7.07
C VAL A 726 -33.18 1.13 8.18
N PHE A 727 -33.72 1.35 9.43
CA PHE A 727 -32.84 1.57 10.58
C PHE A 727 -31.85 0.42 10.77
N ALA A 728 -32.30 -0.82 10.64
CA ALA A 728 -31.41 -2.00 10.70
C ALA A 728 -30.34 -2.05 9.62
N ASP A 729 -30.53 -1.38 8.48
CA ASP A 729 -29.50 -1.28 7.43
C ASP A 729 -28.55 -0.10 7.65
N VAL A 730 -29.03 1.02 8.20
CA VAL A 730 -28.26 2.26 8.42
C VAL A 730 -27.37 2.19 9.67
N ASP A 731 -27.88 1.64 10.79
CA ASP A 731 -27.15 1.57 12.07
C ASP A 731 -25.77 0.87 11.96
N ARG A 732 -25.61 0.00 11.00
CA ARG A 732 -24.33 -0.71 10.73
C ARG A 732 -23.28 0.12 10.04
N LYS A 733 -23.69 1.13 9.27
CA LYS A 733 -22.73 2.05 8.64
C LYS A 733 -22.01 2.88 9.71
N SER A 734 -22.55 2.95 10.94
CA SER A 734 -21.95 3.67 12.07
C SER A 734 -20.96 2.83 12.89
N VAL A 735 -20.96 1.50 12.77
CA VAL A 735 -20.09 0.60 13.56
C VAL A 735 -18.75 0.30 12.86
N VAL A 736 -18.64 0.62 11.59
CA VAL A 736 -17.42 0.49 10.78
C VAL A 736 -16.57 1.75 10.87
#